data_e0b0d1b0f46ad91b34481c05460cfe0f
#
_entry.id   e0b0d1b0f46ad91b34481c05460cfe0f
#
_cell.length_a   1.000
_cell.length_b   1.000
_cell.length_c   1.000
_cell.angle_alpha   90.00
_cell.angle_beta   90.00
_cell.angle_gamma   90.00
#
_symmetry.space_group_name_H-M   'P 1'
#
loop_
_entity.id
_entity.type
_entity.pdbx_description
1 polymer ?
#
loop_
_entity_poly.entity_id
_entity_poly.type
_entity_poly.pdbx_seq_one_letter_code
_entity_poly.pdbx_strand_id
1 'polypeptide(L)'
;RDLAALKVPGVKPRELNAHNLQPPLDQRDPAEEMLLLDADANAHEIIDTAVSGFSFTITAAPGTEPLRTAVNIASALMGRGKSVLVVGEKRSTLAEFSALLKRTGIESLRYDLLAEHDAEAQRAEFIRAIVRNESAEEPNSEDLNEELVATRAALLDHTRALLNKDSNWQISVYSALQRLAELTASEDGPATRVRFDRPMLDSLMEREQVRAELVRLGEIDGFASASRTSPWYRARLVNDEEAAEAYALVITLKSSLLNLREAMNQTSAMLGLRRGRTISEWESQLAILMRIRETLKRFRADVYDRPVTDLIAATASGAWRRENGIEMSSMQRSRLRRAAKEYILPGVNIGDLHEQLKIVQAERAEWIRHIEAPRTPQIPENLDQLAAALNSLVSELAGLGIVLTDTIEGTDFVRTDLDALDARLDALMADRVLLMTLPERDALTQKLRERGLSELLDDLYARQVPTEVVSAELELAWWQSALEFLLQHHEGKLLDGDRLRDTESRFRRADYAHMTSAPARLLAKVARVWTERIESEHDQAAYLKSQLRGYEFVLEELLTHAPVMARTLLPLWTASPFALARKVPASMRFDTVLLLDSESTPLAANLPAITRADQVIALGDPHSGYPSPFIVSAPTFGAPEPTDEQLDSTFDVLATILPNRTLAMLHRSMDPVILDYLNREFYGSQLHAAPVSRASAQPAGSLTVEYIDTRGKVSDNANLDSPGVEVERVTNLVLEHAYRTPDRSLAVVTASPKHAQRVAESVRHALSLYPQLAPFFAAGEESFRVVDLTRAETLERDTVIFSLGVGRARLGQASYDLGQLSAEHGRQGFVVALTRARRALRIVSCIDPSELDPQKLHHGAVDFYHLLREHAERQAREEVEAKAQRVPETLPRNAFLAADDADTPDLGDWLLNDLVARLQAHGVRVTRGEGDIALIAHAPEKLAAEPVPALGVAPVVSSNPSVPAAMPLVACSDGEPNYARASVRERTRLLPERLSRTG
;
A
#
# COMPACT_ATOMS: atom_id res chain seq x y z
N ARG A 1 24.69 25.34 -29.75
CA ARG A 1 24.65 23.98 -30.28
C ARG A 1 23.24 23.59 -30.69
N ASP A 2 22.24 23.83 -29.82
CA ASP A 2 20.85 23.48 -30.08
C ASP A 2 20.28 24.27 -31.25
N LEU A 3 20.56 25.56 -31.34
CA LEU A 3 20.23 26.40 -32.51
C LEU A 3 20.98 26.03 -33.79
N ALA A 4 22.20 25.46 -33.69
CA ALA A 4 22.92 24.95 -34.83
C ALA A 4 22.28 23.68 -35.41
N ALA A 5 21.57 22.91 -34.60
CA ALA A 5 20.81 21.75 -35.06
C ALA A 5 19.68 22.11 -36.01
N LEU A 6 19.11 23.31 -35.87
CA LEU A 6 18.12 23.88 -36.83
C LEU A 6 18.71 24.19 -38.20
N LYS A 7 20.01 24.47 -38.27
CA LYS A 7 20.65 25.00 -39.50
C LYS A 7 21.55 24.00 -40.21
N VAL A 8 21.99 22.96 -39.52
CA VAL A 8 23.02 22.02 -40.03
C VAL A 8 22.53 20.60 -39.91
N PRO A 9 22.24 19.91 -41.01
CA PRO A 9 21.85 18.50 -40.97
C PRO A 9 22.88 17.64 -40.25
N GLY A 10 22.42 16.77 -39.33
CA GLY A 10 23.30 15.87 -38.57
C GLY A 10 23.87 16.42 -37.24
N VAL A 11 23.65 17.69 -36.92
CA VAL A 11 23.97 18.23 -35.60
C VAL A 11 22.87 17.82 -34.62
N LYS A 12 23.23 17.02 -33.59
CA LYS A 12 22.31 16.64 -32.52
C LYS A 12 22.30 17.68 -31.40
N PRO A 13 21.16 17.97 -30.78
CA PRO A 13 21.06 18.78 -29.56
C PRO A 13 21.82 18.14 -28.41
N ARG A 14 21.91 18.84 -27.27
CA ARG A 14 22.42 18.24 -26.03
C ARG A 14 21.44 17.20 -25.51
N GLU A 15 21.95 16.05 -25.14
CA GLU A 15 21.13 15.04 -24.46
C GLU A 15 20.85 15.49 -23.04
N LEU A 16 19.60 15.29 -22.59
CA LEU A 16 19.20 15.48 -21.20
C LEU A 16 19.74 14.33 -20.35
N ASN A 17 20.88 14.57 -19.71
CA ASN A 17 21.47 13.60 -18.77
C ASN A 17 21.04 13.95 -17.35
N ALA A 18 20.59 12.96 -16.58
CA ALA A 18 20.16 13.11 -15.18
C ALA A 18 21.24 13.77 -14.28
N HIS A 19 22.52 13.62 -14.61
CA HIS A 19 23.65 14.20 -13.86
C HIS A 19 23.77 15.73 -13.98
N ASN A 20 23.08 16.34 -14.93
CA ASN A 20 23.11 17.79 -15.17
C ASN A 20 21.89 18.50 -14.59
N LEU A 21 20.98 17.78 -13.97
CA LEU A 21 19.80 18.34 -13.31
C LEU A 21 20.14 18.79 -11.89
N GLN A 22 19.30 19.68 -11.36
CA GLN A 22 19.40 20.12 -9.96
C GLN A 22 19.22 18.93 -9.00
N PRO A 23 19.79 18.99 -7.77
CA PRO A 23 19.48 17.99 -6.74
C PRO A 23 17.98 17.90 -6.50
N PRO A 24 17.48 16.75 -6.00
CA PRO A 24 16.06 16.61 -5.62
C PRO A 24 15.61 17.75 -4.70
N LEU A 25 14.36 18.19 -4.82
CA LEU A 25 13.81 19.33 -4.08
C LEU A 25 14.07 19.24 -2.57
N ASP A 26 13.89 18.06 -2.01
CA ASP A 26 14.03 17.83 -0.57
C ASP A 26 15.48 17.94 -0.04
N GLN A 27 16.47 18.01 -0.94
CA GLN A 27 17.90 18.15 -0.61
C GLN A 27 18.45 19.55 -0.93
N ARG A 28 17.60 20.46 -1.44
CA ARG A 28 18.02 21.81 -1.82
C ARG A 28 18.01 22.76 -0.63
N ASP A 29 18.91 23.74 -0.70
CA ASP A 29 18.84 24.90 0.17
C ASP A 29 17.58 25.73 -0.18
N PRO A 30 16.66 25.96 0.77
CA PRO A 30 15.50 26.80 0.55
C PRO A 30 15.84 28.21 0.06
N ALA A 31 17.00 28.75 0.41
CA ALA A 31 17.44 30.07 -0.06
C ALA A 31 17.62 30.16 -1.58
N GLU A 32 17.84 29.04 -2.26
CA GLU A 32 17.97 28.98 -3.72
C GLU A 32 16.63 28.76 -4.44
N GLU A 33 15.59 28.38 -3.72
CA GLU A 33 14.26 28.12 -4.29
C GLU A 33 13.53 29.46 -4.53
N MET A 34 13.14 29.72 -5.80
CA MET A 34 12.42 30.92 -6.22
C MET A 34 11.11 30.59 -6.90
N LEU A 35 10.30 29.77 -6.23
CA LEU A 35 8.94 29.47 -6.68
C LEU A 35 7.98 30.55 -6.19
N LEU A 36 7.19 31.09 -7.10
CA LEU A 36 6.14 32.08 -6.82
C LEU A 36 4.75 31.46 -6.73
N LEU A 37 4.57 30.35 -7.41
CA LEU A 37 3.32 29.59 -7.50
C LEU A 37 3.62 28.11 -7.21
N ASP A 38 2.63 27.40 -6.69
CA ASP A 38 2.74 25.97 -6.47
C ASP A 38 3.09 25.23 -7.77
N ALA A 39 4.02 24.31 -7.66
CA ALA A 39 4.45 23.45 -8.74
C ALA A 39 4.46 21.99 -8.23
N ASP A 40 3.80 21.10 -8.94
CA ASP A 40 3.88 19.66 -8.69
C ASP A 40 5.26 19.10 -9.08
N ALA A 41 5.48 17.83 -8.80
CA ALA A 41 6.77 17.18 -9.08
C ALA A 41 7.19 17.25 -10.57
N ASN A 42 6.23 17.11 -11.48
CA ASN A 42 6.46 17.18 -12.92
C ASN A 42 6.82 18.60 -13.38
N ALA A 43 6.05 19.61 -12.92
CA ALA A 43 6.35 21.02 -13.17
C ALA A 43 7.70 21.43 -12.58
N HIS A 44 8.08 20.88 -11.42
CA HIS A 44 9.40 21.09 -10.81
C HIS A 44 10.54 20.55 -11.68
N GLU A 45 10.41 19.35 -12.23
CA GLU A 45 11.41 18.77 -13.14
C GLU A 45 11.59 19.64 -14.40
N ILE A 46 10.50 20.19 -14.90
CA ILE A 46 10.52 21.12 -16.05
C ILE A 46 11.26 22.41 -15.69
N ILE A 47 10.97 23.00 -14.51
CA ILE A 47 11.67 24.19 -14.02
C ILE A 47 13.17 23.91 -13.84
N ASP A 48 13.54 22.75 -13.31
CA ASP A 48 14.93 22.33 -13.15
C ASP A 48 15.66 22.16 -14.47
N THR A 49 14.97 21.61 -15.47
CA THR A 49 15.50 21.49 -16.83
C THR A 49 15.80 22.88 -17.42
N ALA A 50 14.90 23.84 -17.20
CA ALA A 50 15.08 25.22 -17.63
C ALA A 50 16.27 25.89 -16.93
N VAL A 51 16.35 25.76 -15.62
CA VAL A 51 17.42 26.32 -14.77
C VAL A 51 18.79 25.73 -15.13
N SER A 52 18.85 24.47 -15.53
CA SER A 52 20.09 23.80 -15.99
C SER A 52 20.56 24.26 -17.38
N GLY A 53 19.81 25.18 -18.01
CA GLY A 53 20.20 25.84 -19.27
C GLY A 53 19.98 25.01 -20.53
N PHE A 54 19.09 23.99 -20.47
CA PHE A 54 18.69 23.22 -21.65
C PHE A 54 17.62 23.97 -22.46
N SER A 55 17.73 23.87 -23.78
CA SER A 55 16.62 24.23 -24.68
C SER A 55 15.71 23.01 -24.89
N PHE A 56 14.40 23.19 -24.79
CA PHE A 56 13.41 22.09 -24.88
C PHE A 56 12.01 22.62 -25.21
N THR A 57 11.12 21.70 -25.56
CA THR A 57 9.70 22.00 -25.75
C THR A 57 8.89 21.48 -24.57
N ILE A 58 7.76 22.15 -24.28
CA ILE A 58 6.83 21.75 -23.21
C ILE A 58 5.46 21.52 -23.84
N THR A 59 5.02 20.27 -23.91
CA THR A 59 3.65 19.93 -24.26
C THR A 59 2.73 20.24 -23.08
N ALA A 60 1.78 21.13 -23.27
CA ALA A 60 0.93 21.67 -22.23
C ALA A 60 -0.55 21.42 -22.57
N ALA A 61 -1.05 20.25 -22.22
CA ALA A 61 -2.46 19.92 -22.42
C ALA A 61 -3.38 20.92 -21.71
N PRO A 62 -4.60 21.19 -22.22
CA PRO A 62 -5.55 22.09 -21.60
C PRO A 62 -5.89 21.64 -20.16
N GLY A 63 -5.75 22.56 -19.20
CA GLY A 63 -5.96 22.28 -17.78
C GLY A 63 -4.70 22.00 -16.97
N THR A 64 -3.53 21.96 -17.60
CA THR A 64 -2.23 21.82 -16.92
C THR A 64 -1.62 23.13 -16.44
N GLU A 65 -2.31 24.26 -16.64
CA GLU A 65 -1.90 25.62 -16.23
C GLU A 65 -0.46 26.01 -16.65
N PRO A 66 -0.12 25.98 -17.94
CA PRO A 66 1.24 26.18 -18.45
C PRO A 66 1.83 27.56 -18.08
N LEU A 67 1.00 28.59 -17.97
CA LEU A 67 1.44 29.94 -17.63
C LEU A 67 1.96 30.04 -16.19
N ARG A 68 1.47 29.23 -15.25
CA ARG A 68 2.03 29.12 -13.90
C ARG A 68 3.46 28.56 -13.95
N THR A 69 3.67 27.53 -14.73
CA THR A 69 4.99 26.95 -14.96
C THR A 69 5.91 27.97 -15.63
N ALA A 70 5.43 28.74 -16.62
CA ALA A 70 6.21 29.82 -17.28
C ALA A 70 6.62 30.91 -16.30
N VAL A 71 5.74 31.35 -15.38
CA VAL A 71 6.04 32.32 -14.31
C VAL A 71 7.11 31.78 -13.37
N ASN A 72 7.02 30.51 -12.96
CA ASN A 72 8.02 29.87 -12.10
C ASN A 72 9.38 29.71 -12.81
N ILE A 73 9.39 29.35 -14.10
CA ILE A 73 10.63 29.30 -14.90
C ILE A 73 11.27 30.70 -14.94
N ALA A 74 10.47 31.73 -15.25
CA ALA A 74 10.99 33.10 -15.30
C ALA A 74 11.56 33.54 -13.94
N SER A 75 10.84 33.29 -12.83
CA SER A 75 11.31 33.66 -11.49
C SER A 75 12.58 32.89 -11.09
N ALA A 76 12.65 31.60 -11.36
CA ALA A 76 13.81 30.77 -11.05
C ALA A 76 15.06 31.20 -11.84
N LEU A 77 14.90 31.61 -13.10
CA LEU A 77 15.96 32.16 -13.94
C LEU A 77 16.39 33.57 -13.48
N MET A 78 15.45 34.48 -13.21
CA MET A 78 15.76 35.81 -12.67
C MET A 78 16.46 35.74 -11.32
N GLY A 79 16.07 34.81 -10.44
CA GLY A 79 16.75 34.55 -9.18
C GLY A 79 18.21 34.11 -9.32
N ARG A 80 18.61 33.68 -10.52
CA ARG A 80 20.01 33.37 -10.89
C ARG A 80 20.70 34.49 -11.74
N GLY A 81 20.07 35.68 -11.75
CA GLY A 81 20.59 36.81 -12.50
C GLY A 81 20.46 36.69 -14.02
N LYS A 82 19.56 35.82 -14.51
CA LYS A 82 19.31 35.64 -15.94
C LYS A 82 18.18 36.55 -16.43
N SER A 83 18.32 37.04 -17.66
CA SER A 83 17.29 37.80 -18.37
C SER A 83 16.35 36.89 -19.14
N VAL A 84 15.06 37.14 -19.08
CA VAL A 84 14.01 36.32 -19.69
C VAL A 84 13.17 37.15 -20.64
N LEU A 85 13.04 36.67 -21.87
CA LEU A 85 12.16 37.24 -22.89
C LEU A 85 10.97 36.29 -23.07
N VAL A 86 9.76 36.77 -22.81
CA VAL A 86 8.50 36.04 -23.01
C VAL A 86 7.84 36.55 -24.28
N VAL A 87 7.60 35.67 -25.24
CA VAL A 87 6.98 36.02 -26.51
C VAL A 87 5.71 35.17 -26.69
N GLY A 88 4.60 35.83 -26.93
CA GLY A 88 3.30 35.21 -27.21
C GLY A 88 2.60 35.90 -28.36
N GLU A 89 1.92 35.15 -29.22
CA GLU A 89 1.16 35.71 -30.32
C GLU A 89 -0.19 36.26 -29.85
N LYS A 90 -0.86 35.55 -28.96
CA LYS A 90 -2.18 35.88 -28.47
C LYS A 90 -2.11 36.93 -27.36
N ARG A 91 -2.84 38.05 -27.56
CA ARG A 91 -2.92 39.10 -26.53
C ARG A 91 -3.54 38.59 -25.21
N SER A 92 -4.47 37.66 -25.29
CA SER A 92 -5.09 37.02 -24.13
C SER A 92 -4.07 36.28 -23.27
N THR A 93 -3.19 35.47 -23.86
CA THR A 93 -2.15 34.71 -23.17
C THR A 93 -1.14 35.63 -22.47
N LEU A 94 -0.71 36.70 -23.15
CA LEU A 94 0.18 37.69 -22.55
C LEU A 94 -0.50 38.52 -21.44
N ALA A 95 -1.80 38.82 -21.57
CA ALA A 95 -2.56 39.51 -20.54
C ALA A 95 -2.74 38.62 -19.29
N GLU A 96 -3.01 37.33 -19.48
CA GLU A 96 -3.12 36.37 -18.37
C GLU A 96 -1.75 36.15 -17.69
N PHE A 97 -0.67 36.01 -18.46
CA PHE A 97 0.70 35.98 -17.91
C PHE A 97 0.98 37.20 -17.07
N SER A 98 0.62 38.41 -17.57
CA SER A 98 0.79 39.67 -16.83
C SER A 98 -0.06 39.74 -15.56
N ALA A 99 -1.28 39.23 -15.60
CA ALA A 99 -2.15 39.14 -14.41
C ALA A 99 -1.56 38.21 -13.35
N LEU A 100 -0.93 37.09 -13.75
CA LEU A 100 -0.21 36.19 -12.83
C LEU A 100 1.00 36.91 -12.20
N LEU A 101 1.82 37.65 -12.98
CA LEU A 101 2.93 38.44 -12.43
C LEU A 101 2.46 39.50 -11.42
N LYS A 102 1.33 40.12 -11.69
CA LYS A 102 0.71 41.08 -10.76
C LYS A 102 0.24 40.43 -9.46
N ARG A 103 -0.46 39.29 -9.57
CA ARG A 103 -0.89 38.51 -8.41
C ARG A 103 0.28 38.01 -7.56
N THR A 104 1.40 37.67 -8.17
CA THR A 104 2.62 37.24 -7.47
C THR A 104 3.50 38.39 -6.99
N GLY A 105 3.17 39.65 -7.27
CA GLY A 105 3.89 40.83 -6.77
C GLY A 105 5.21 41.15 -7.49
N ILE A 106 5.49 40.55 -8.63
CA ILE A 106 6.74 40.75 -9.40
C ILE A 106 6.53 41.49 -10.72
N GLU A 107 5.34 42.07 -10.94
CA GLU A 107 5.04 42.87 -12.15
C GLU A 107 6.07 43.98 -12.40
N SER A 108 6.63 44.58 -11.36
CA SER A 108 7.63 45.62 -11.43
C SER A 108 8.97 45.20 -12.03
N LEU A 109 9.22 43.89 -12.20
CA LEU A 109 10.41 43.34 -12.88
C LEU A 109 10.23 43.26 -14.40
N ARG A 110 8.99 43.46 -14.89
CA ARG A 110 8.63 43.29 -16.29
C ARG A 110 8.71 44.58 -17.08
N TYR A 111 9.26 44.52 -18.32
CA TYR A 111 9.09 45.53 -19.32
C TYR A 111 8.14 45.05 -20.43
N ASP A 112 7.09 45.82 -20.70
CA ASP A 112 6.06 45.46 -21.69
C ASP A 112 6.27 46.15 -23.01
N LEU A 113 6.73 45.44 -24.04
CA LEU A 113 6.90 45.98 -25.38
C LEU A 113 5.58 46.23 -26.13
N LEU A 114 4.48 45.67 -25.68
CA LEU A 114 3.15 45.87 -26.31
C LEU A 114 2.54 47.20 -25.85
N ALA A 115 2.90 47.67 -24.71
CA ALA A 115 2.39 48.96 -24.19
C ALA A 115 2.80 50.11 -25.12
N GLU A 116 1.86 50.93 -25.48
CA GLU A 116 2.11 52.14 -26.26
C GLU A 116 2.50 53.27 -25.26
N HIS A 117 3.76 53.23 -24.85
CA HIS A 117 4.33 54.24 -24.02
C HIS A 117 5.03 55.29 -24.86
N ASP A 118 4.81 56.57 -24.59
CA ASP A 118 5.65 57.68 -25.06
C ASP A 118 7.02 57.62 -24.37
N ALA A 119 7.98 58.39 -24.88
CA ALA A 119 9.33 58.40 -24.37
C ALA A 119 9.44 58.75 -22.89
N GLU A 120 8.53 59.59 -22.38
CA GLU A 120 8.47 60.01 -20.96
C GLU A 120 7.98 58.89 -20.05
N ALA A 121 6.93 58.14 -20.46
CA ALA A 121 6.44 56.97 -19.78
C ALA A 121 7.46 55.87 -19.73
N GLN A 122 8.17 55.60 -20.85
CA GLN A 122 9.29 54.65 -20.90
C GLN A 122 10.42 55.00 -19.94
N ARG A 123 10.88 56.27 -19.97
CA ARG A 123 11.87 56.78 -19.03
C ARG A 123 11.45 56.60 -17.57
N ALA A 124 10.19 56.98 -17.25
CA ALA A 124 9.67 56.83 -15.90
C ALA A 124 9.65 55.39 -15.41
N GLU A 125 9.48 54.39 -16.31
CA GLU A 125 9.52 52.96 -15.97
C GLU A 125 10.91 52.53 -15.52
N PHE A 126 11.96 52.93 -16.28
CA PHE A 126 13.34 52.68 -15.87
C PHE A 126 13.71 53.35 -14.55
N ILE A 127 13.26 54.61 -14.32
CA ILE A 127 13.46 55.30 -13.06
C ILE A 127 12.76 54.56 -11.91
N ARG A 128 11.50 54.10 -12.09
CA ARG A 128 10.79 53.33 -11.08
C ARG A 128 11.53 52.05 -10.73
N ALA A 129 12.09 51.35 -11.75
CA ALA A 129 12.86 50.17 -11.55
C ALA A 129 14.17 50.40 -10.75
N ILE A 130 14.86 51.56 -10.94
CA ILE A 130 16.01 51.94 -10.13
C ILE A 130 15.57 52.17 -8.68
N VAL A 131 14.54 52.96 -8.45
CA VAL A 131 14.03 53.25 -7.10
C VAL A 131 13.62 51.94 -6.39
N ARG A 132 12.97 51.05 -7.09
CA ARG A 132 12.62 49.72 -6.57
C ARG A 132 13.86 48.96 -6.10
N ASN A 133 14.94 48.91 -6.92
CA ASN A 133 16.14 48.19 -6.55
C ASN A 133 16.91 48.87 -5.41
N GLU A 134 16.90 50.18 -5.34
CA GLU A 134 17.52 50.93 -4.25
C GLU A 134 16.75 50.80 -2.91
N SER A 135 15.43 50.57 -2.97
CA SER A 135 14.58 50.35 -1.82
C SER A 135 14.32 48.88 -1.46
N ALA A 136 14.89 47.92 -2.22
CA ALA A 136 14.68 46.50 -1.96
C ALA A 136 15.46 46.08 -0.71
N GLU A 137 14.74 45.57 0.28
CA GLU A 137 15.31 44.97 1.49
C GLU A 137 15.28 43.46 1.39
N GLU A 138 16.34 42.81 1.81
CA GLU A 138 16.38 41.34 1.88
C GLU A 138 15.59 40.88 3.11
N PRO A 139 14.51 40.11 2.94
CA PRO A 139 13.74 39.63 4.09
C PRO A 139 14.58 38.66 4.93
N ASN A 140 14.53 38.81 6.25
CA ASN A 140 15.14 37.83 7.15
C ASN A 140 14.37 36.54 7.05
N SER A 141 14.94 35.54 6.40
CA SER A 141 14.37 34.21 6.18
C SER A 141 15.20 33.09 6.83
N GLU A 142 16.19 33.41 7.67
CA GLU A 142 17.11 32.43 8.23
C GLU A 142 16.38 31.40 9.11
N ASP A 143 15.64 31.87 10.12
CA ASP A 143 14.84 31.01 11.01
C ASP A 143 13.82 30.18 10.23
N LEU A 144 13.20 30.76 9.19
CA LEU A 144 12.24 30.09 8.33
C LEU A 144 12.89 28.98 7.50
N ASN A 145 14.07 29.24 6.95
CA ASN A 145 14.81 28.26 6.16
C ASN A 145 15.31 27.11 7.06
N GLU A 146 15.78 27.43 8.28
CA GLU A 146 16.19 26.40 9.25
C GLU A 146 15.00 25.51 9.65
N GLU A 147 13.84 26.08 9.94
CA GLU A 147 12.62 25.32 10.25
C GLU A 147 12.18 24.44 9.07
N LEU A 148 12.26 24.95 7.85
CA LEU A 148 11.92 24.21 6.64
C LEU A 148 12.87 23.04 6.42
N VAL A 149 14.18 23.25 6.59
CA VAL A 149 15.19 22.19 6.48
C VAL A 149 14.99 21.13 7.55
N ALA A 150 14.79 21.55 8.81
CA ALA A 150 14.63 20.64 9.94
C ALA A 150 13.37 19.77 9.81
N THR A 151 12.23 20.38 9.46
CA THR A 151 10.97 19.62 9.30
C THR A 151 11.01 18.71 8.07
N ARG A 152 11.59 19.19 6.95
CA ARG A 152 11.80 18.37 5.74
C ARG A 152 12.69 17.18 6.03
N ALA A 153 13.80 17.36 6.74
CA ALA A 153 14.70 16.28 7.12
C ALA A 153 14.02 15.24 8.02
N ALA A 154 13.26 15.70 9.03
CA ALA A 154 12.53 14.79 9.93
C ALA A 154 11.50 13.93 9.19
N LEU A 155 10.74 14.50 8.25
CA LEU A 155 9.77 13.78 7.43
C LEU A 155 10.43 12.80 6.45
N LEU A 156 11.57 13.18 5.86
CA LEU A 156 12.36 12.29 5.01
C LEU A 156 12.97 11.14 5.80
N ASP A 157 13.50 11.41 6.98
CA ASP A 157 14.09 10.38 7.83
C ASP A 157 13.04 9.40 8.32
N HIS A 158 11.82 9.88 8.63
CA HIS A 158 10.68 9.03 8.94
C HIS A 158 10.34 8.09 7.78
N THR A 159 10.16 8.64 6.57
CA THR A 159 9.84 7.84 5.39
C THR A 159 10.95 6.84 5.05
N ARG A 160 12.21 7.26 5.15
CA ARG A 160 13.35 6.36 4.93
C ARG A 160 13.42 5.25 5.98
N ALA A 161 13.21 5.57 7.25
CA ALA A 161 13.20 4.58 8.31
C ALA A 161 12.06 3.56 8.15
N LEU A 162 10.91 4.01 7.62
CA LEU A 162 9.76 3.15 7.34
C LEU A 162 9.99 2.20 6.16
N LEU A 163 10.58 2.70 5.07
CA LEU A 163 10.62 2.02 3.77
C LEU A 163 11.96 1.37 3.42
N ASN A 164 13.08 1.86 3.98
CA ASN A 164 14.38 1.29 3.65
C ASN A 164 14.50 -0.14 4.18
N LYS A 165 14.98 -1.01 3.31
CA LYS A 165 15.23 -2.41 3.64
C LYS A 165 16.52 -2.57 4.43
N ASP A 166 16.46 -3.35 5.49
CA ASP A 166 17.67 -3.78 6.20
C ASP A 166 18.63 -4.56 5.27
N SER A 167 19.92 -4.36 5.46
CA SER A 167 20.94 -4.97 4.60
C SER A 167 21.01 -6.49 4.69
N ASN A 168 20.68 -7.07 5.84
CA ASN A 168 20.81 -8.51 6.10
C ASN A 168 19.53 -9.24 5.72
N TRP A 169 18.38 -8.74 6.19
CA TRP A 169 17.10 -9.44 6.02
C TRP A 169 16.30 -8.98 4.81
N GLN A 170 16.70 -7.88 4.13
CA GLN A 170 16.01 -7.29 2.97
C GLN A 170 14.54 -6.95 3.24
N ILE A 171 14.19 -6.68 4.50
CA ILE A 171 12.87 -6.25 4.96
C ILE A 171 12.91 -4.82 5.47
N SER A 172 11.79 -4.11 5.34
CA SER A 172 11.59 -2.78 5.92
C SER A 172 10.60 -2.85 7.10
N VAL A 173 10.54 -1.79 7.90
CA VAL A 173 9.51 -1.65 8.95
C VAL A 173 8.12 -1.80 8.34
N TYR A 174 7.87 -1.15 7.19
CA TYR A 174 6.58 -1.22 6.49
C TYR A 174 6.23 -2.65 6.06
N SER A 175 7.18 -3.38 5.44
CA SER A 175 6.94 -4.77 5.03
C SER A 175 6.73 -5.71 6.21
N ALA A 176 7.40 -5.45 7.34
CA ALA A 176 7.18 -6.22 8.57
C ALA A 176 5.78 -5.97 9.14
N LEU A 177 5.31 -4.72 9.16
CA LEU A 177 3.96 -4.38 9.59
C LEU A 177 2.89 -5.00 8.69
N GLN A 178 3.08 -4.96 7.36
CA GLN A 178 2.18 -5.63 6.41
C GLN A 178 2.07 -7.12 6.67
N ARG A 179 3.22 -7.79 6.83
CA ARG A 179 3.24 -9.24 7.08
C ARG A 179 2.60 -9.61 8.40
N LEU A 180 2.81 -8.80 9.43
CA LEU A 180 2.15 -8.99 10.71
C LEU A 180 0.63 -8.77 10.64
N ALA A 181 0.18 -7.76 9.89
CA ALA A 181 -1.25 -7.53 9.65
C ALA A 181 -1.89 -8.72 8.93
N GLU A 182 -1.23 -9.28 7.92
CA GLU A 182 -1.66 -10.49 7.23
C GLU A 182 -1.78 -11.70 8.18
N LEU A 183 -0.74 -11.96 8.98
CA LEU A 183 -0.71 -13.10 9.90
C LEU A 183 -1.78 -13.02 10.99
N THR A 184 -2.14 -11.80 11.41
CA THR A 184 -3.11 -11.56 12.48
C THR A 184 -4.52 -11.19 11.99
N ALA A 185 -4.79 -11.28 10.68
CA ALA A 185 -6.07 -10.94 10.09
C ALA A 185 -7.22 -11.88 10.49
N SER A 186 -6.93 -13.13 10.83
CA SER A 186 -7.90 -14.15 11.25
C SER A 186 -8.03 -14.23 12.76
N GLU A 187 -9.24 -14.43 13.30
CA GLU A 187 -9.47 -14.66 14.74
C GLU A 187 -8.79 -15.95 15.23
N ASP A 188 -8.70 -16.97 14.37
CA ASP A 188 -8.02 -18.25 14.64
C ASP A 188 -6.52 -18.20 14.23
N GLY A 189 -5.97 -17.03 14.02
CA GLY A 189 -4.58 -16.82 13.62
C GLY A 189 -3.55 -17.13 14.72
N PRO A 190 -2.25 -17.03 14.40
CA PRO A 190 -1.18 -17.25 15.36
C PRO A 190 -1.19 -16.20 16.48
N ALA A 191 -0.82 -16.59 17.68
CA ALA A 191 -0.93 -15.76 18.87
C ALA A 191 0.30 -15.82 19.80
N THR A 192 1.43 -16.36 19.36
CA THR A 192 2.65 -16.47 20.17
C THR A 192 3.18 -15.09 20.60
N ARG A 193 3.73 -15.06 21.80
CA ARG A 193 4.45 -13.89 22.34
C ARG A 193 5.96 -14.09 22.43
N VAL A 194 6.44 -15.19 21.90
CA VAL A 194 7.87 -15.52 21.91
C VAL A 194 8.63 -14.52 21.05
N ARG A 195 9.82 -14.13 21.52
CA ARG A 195 10.73 -13.22 20.84
C ARG A 195 12.07 -13.89 20.66
N PHE A 196 12.61 -13.73 19.45
CA PHE A 196 13.93 -14.23 19.10
C PHE A 196 14.96 -13.11 19.23
N ASP A 197 16.14 -13.45 19.71
CA ASP A 197 17.28 -12.56 19.69
C ASP A 197 17.88 -12.45 18.27
N ARG A 198 18.80 -11.52 18.07
CA ARG A 198 19.38 -11.28 16.74
C ARG A 198 20.10 -12.50 16.16
N PRO A 199 20.97 -13.23 16.90
CA PRO A 199 21.58 -14.45 16.37
C PRO A 199 20.57 -15.47 15.90
N MET A 200 19.44 -15.60 16.60
CA MET A 200 18.37 -16.51 16.23
C MET A 200 17.64 -16.03 14.97
N LEU A 201 17.34 -14.74 14.84
CA LEU A 201 16.74 -14.15 13.63
C LEU A 201 17.61 -14.40 12.40
N ASP A 202 18.93 -14.20 12.53
CA ASP A 202 19.88 -14.43 11.44
C ASP A 202 19.95 -15.92 11.04
N SER A 203 19.87 -16.85 12.01
CA SER A 203 19.86 -18.29 11.77
C SER A 203 18.59 -18.80 11.09
N LEU A 204 17.47 -18.08 11.31
CA LEU A 204 16.15 -18.41 10.76
C LEU A 204 15.81 -17.64 9.47
N MET A 205 16.80 -17.10 8.78
CA MET A 205 16.58 -16.45 7.46
C MET A 205 15.97 -17.42 6.46
N GLU A 206 16.53 -18.62 6.35
CA GLU A 206 16.00 -19.72 5.52
C GLU A 206 15.27 -20.73 6.41
N ARG A 207 14.12 -20.31 6.97
CA ARG A 207 13.37 -21.09 7.96
C ARG A 207 12.44 -22.16 7.38
N GLU A 208 12.47 -22.39 6.07
CA GLU A 208 11.58 -23.36 5.42
C GLU A 208 11.75 -24.77 5.99
N GLN A 209 13.00 -25.18 6.25
CA GLN A 209 13.29 -26.46 6.86
C GLN A 209 12.77 -26.54 8.30
N VAL A 210 12.96 -25.50 9.08
CA VAL A 210 12.45 -25.42 10.46
C VAL A 210 10.93 -25.46 10.48
N ARG A 211 10.32 -24.76 9.55
CA ARG A 211 8.86 -24.77 9.35
C ARG A 211 8.34 -26.17 9.06
N ALA A 212 8.98 -26.86 8.12
CA ALA A 212 8.61 -28.24 7.79
C ALA A 212 8.77 -29.19 8.98
N GLU A 213 9.84 -29.05 9.77
CA GLU A 213 10.09 -29.86 10.97
C GLU A 213 9.05 -29.58 12.07
N LEU A 214 8.65 -28.31 12.26
CA LEU A 214 7.60 -27.92 13.21
C LEU A 214 6.22 -28.45 12.78
N VAL A 215 5.88 -28.31 11.50
CA VAL A 215 4.62 -28.85 10.95
C VAL A 215 4.60 -30.37 11.13
N ARG A 216 5.71 -31.05 10.80
CA ARG A 216 5.83 -32.51 10.98
C ARG A 216 5.64 -32.91 12.46
N LEU A 217 6.23 -32.15 13.37
CA LEU A 217 6.02 -32.37 14.81
C LEU A 217 4.53 -32.24 15.20
N GLY A 218 3.82 -31.27 14.63
CA GLY A 218 2.37 -31.11 14.83
C GLY A 218 1.58 -32.28 14.26
N GLU A 219 1.88 -32.75 13.04
CA GLU A 219 1.23 -33.89 12.38
C GLU A 219 1.31 -35.19 13.19
N ILE A 220 2.36 -35.36 14.00
CA ILE A 220 2.54 -36.51 14.89
C ILE A 220 2.10 -36.22 16.32
N ASP A 221 1.11 -35.35 16.48
CA ASP A 221 0.53 -34.96 17.77
C ASP A 221 1.56 -34.40 18.78
N GLY A 222 2.62 -33.80 18.28
CA GLY A 222 3.69 -33.25 19.09
C GLY A 222 3.21 -32.21 20.10
N PHE A 223 2.20 -31.44 19.81
CA PHE A 223 1.67 -30.38 20.68
C PHE A 223 0.35 -30.77 21.39
N ALA A 224 -0.19 -31.96 21.14
CA ALA A 224 -1.41 -32.42 21.77
C ALA A 224 -1.19 -32.79 23.23
N SER A 225 -2.17 -32.51 24.10
CA SER A 225 -2.11 -32.90 25.53
C SER A 225 -2.00 -34.43 25.73
N ALA A 226 -2.62 -35.20 24.83
CA ALA A 226 -2.56 -36.66 24.82
C ALA A 226 -1.13 -37.19 24.79
N SER A 227 -0.20 -36.50 24.10
CA SER A 227 1.18 -36.95 24.00
C SER A 227 1.94 -36.91 25.32
N ARG A 228 1.61 -36.01 26.23
CA ARG A 228 2.20 -35.90 27.59
C ARG A 228 1.51 -36.76 28.63
N THR A 229 0.25 -37.11 28.43
CA THR A 229 -0.52 -38.00 29.31
C THR A 229 -0.39 -39.45 28.94
N SER A 230 0.26 -39.77 27.85
CA SER A 230 0.54 -41.14 27.42
C SER A 230 1.39 -41.88 28.45
N PRO A 231 1.11 -43.14 28.77
CA PRO A 231 1.97 -43.96 29.62
C PRO A 231 3.38 -44.21 29.02
N TRP A 232 3.56 -43.96 27.72
CA TRP A 232 4.86 -43.99 27.03
C TRP A 232 5.63 -42.68 27.09
N TYR A 233 5.04 -41.61 27.62
CA TYR A 233 5.71 -40.32 27.65
C TYR A 233 7.05 -40.39 28.38
N ARG A 234 8.12 -39.97 27.72
CA ARG A 234 9.53 -40.11 28.12
C ARG A 234 10.07 -41.54 28.21
N ALA A 235 9.45 -42.47 27.51
CA ALA A 235 10.07 -43.78 27.34
C ALA A 235 11.41 -43.65 26.58
N ARG A 236 12.41 -44.41 26.97
CA ARG A 236 13.73 -44.42 26.30
C ARG A 236 13.69 -45.27 25.05
N LEU A 237 13.34 -44.68 23.92
CA LEU A 237 13.25 -45.29 22.62
C LEU A 237 13.96 -44.40 21.60
N VAL A 238 14.87 -44.98 20.80
CA VAL A 238 15.71 -44.20 19.87
C VAL A 238 15.18 -44.28 18.44
N ASN A 239 14.51 -45.37 18.10
CA ASN A 239 14.05 -45.64 16.72
C ASN A 239 12.74 -46.46 16.71
N ASP A 240 12.15 -46.61 15.52
CA ASP A 240 10.88 -47.29 15.33
C ASP A 240 10.98 -48.81 15.59
N GLU A 241 12.16 -49.41 15.43
CA GLU A 241 12.39 -50.83 15.74
C GLU A 241 12.28 -51.05 17.23
N GLU A 242 12.92 -50.23 18.06
CA GLU A 242 12.82 -50.33 19.52
C GLU A 242 11.38 -50.08 20.01
N ALA A 243 10.65 -49.14 19.38
CA ALA A 243 9.25 -48.91 19.68
C ALA A 243 8.36 -50.14 19.35
N ALA A 244 8.63 -50.77 18.23
CA ALA A 244 7.94 -52.01 17.83
C ALA A 244 8.28 -53.19 18.79
N GLU A 245 9.55 -53.35 19.19
CA GLU A 245 10.01 -54.34 20.16
C GLU A 245 9.36 -54.11 21.54
N ALA A 246 9.34 -52.88 22.01
CA ALA A 246 8.71 -52.51 23.27
C ALA A 246 7.19 -52.81 23.25
N TYR A 247 6.52 -52.56 22.13
CA TYR A 247 5.11 -52.90 21.97
C TYR A 247 4.88 -54.41 21.99
N ALA A 248 5.72 -55.18 21.26
CA ALA A 248 5.66 -56.64 21.23
C ALA A 248 5.92 -57.25 22.63
N LEU A 249 6.88 -56.64 23.39
CA LEU A 249 7.16 -57.04 24.77
C LEU A 249 5.94 -56.83 25.66
N VAL A 250 5.23 -55.68 25.56
CA VAL A 250 4.01 -55.44 26.36
C VAL A 250 2.91 -56.47 26.05
N ILE A 251 2.72 -56.82 24.75
CA ILE A 251 1.75 -57.87 24.36
C ILE A 251 2.16 -59.21 24.96
N THR A 252 3.46 -59.57 24.90
CA THR A 252 3.96 -60.83 25.50
C THR A 252 3.75 -60.83 27.00
N LEU A 253 4.15 -59.75 27.67
CA LEU A 253 3.98 -59.59 29.13
C LEU A 253 2.50 -59.70 29.52
N LYS A 254 1.57 -59.09 28.80
CA LYS A 254 0.14 -59.19 29.08
C LYS A 254 -0.33 -60.65 29.00
N SER A 255 0.06 -61.38 27.98
CA SER A 255 -0.31 -62.81 27.85
C SER A 255 0.37 -63.67 28.89
N SER A 256 1.66 -63.46 29.18
CA SER A 256 2.41 -64.18 30.23
C SER A 256 1.82 -63.94 31.61
N LEU A 257 1.46 -62.66 31.91
CA LEU A 257 0.84 -62.29 33.20
C LEU A 257 -0.50 -62.99 33.40
N LEU A 258 -1.39 -62.96 32.37
CA LEU A 258 -2.70 -63.61 32.43
C LEU A 258 -2.58 -65.13 32.63
N ASN A 259 -1.70 -65.78 31.82
CA ASN A 259 -1.49 -67.22 31.92
C ASN A 259 -0.92 -67.61 33.29
N LEU A 260 0.11 -66.90 33.77
CA LEU A 260 0.70 -67.16 35.06
C LEU A 260 -0.30 -66.89 36.20
N ARG A 261 -1.09 -65.81 36.10
CA ARG A 261 -2.13 -65.52 37.10
C ARG A 261 -3.19 -66.62 37.22
N GLU A 262 -3.63 -67.21 36.09
CA GLU A 262 -4.53 -68.35 36.08
C GLU A 262 -3.92 -69.57 36.71
N ALA A 263 -2.68 -69.89 36.35
CA ALA A 263 -1.95 -71.05 36.91
C ALA A 263 -1.64 -70.87 38.40
N MET A 264 -1.25 -69.65 38.86
CA MET A 264 -1.06 -69.34 40.28
C MET A 264 -2.37 -69.42 41.08
N ASN A 265 -3.48 -68.91 40.51
CA ASN A 265 -4.80 -68.99 41.15
C ASN A 265 -5.25 -70.44 41.30
N GLN A 266 -5.05 -71.27 40.30
CA GLN A 266 -5.39 -72.72 40.34
C GLN A 266 -4.52 -73.44 41.40
N THR A 267 -3.22 -73.12 41.43
CA THR A 267 -2.27 -73.68 42.36
C THR A 267 -2.58 -73.20 43.82
N SER A 268 -2.91 -71.94 44.01
CA SER A 268 -3.31 -71.38 45.29
C SER A 268 -4.58 -72.06 45.83
N ALA A 269 -5.61 -72.21 44.97
CA ALA A 269 -6.82 -72.88 45.33
C ALA A 269 -6.61 -74.36 45.72
N MET A 270 -5.76 -75.07 45.00
CA MET A 270 -5.43 -76.50 45.25
C MET A 270 -4.65 -76.65 46.58
N LEU A 271 -3.68 -75.72 46.82
CA LEU A 271 -2.83 -75.77 48.00
C LEU A 271 -3.36 -75.01 49.21
N GLY A 272 -4.42 -74.24 49.09
CA GLY A 272 -5.01 -73.40 50.15
C GLY A 272 -4.08 -72.20 50.48
N LEU A 273 -3.33 -71.72 49.48
CA LEU A 273 -2.48 -70.53 49.60
C LEU A 273 -3.37 -69.27 49.52
N ARG A 274 -2.99 -68.25 50.25
CA ARG A 274 -3.58 -66.91 50.05
C ARG A 274 -3.30 -66.45 48.60
N ARG A 275 -4.31 -65.85 47.99
CA ARG A 275 -4.10 -65.29 46.67
C ARG A 275 -3.09 -64.17 46.71
N GLY A 276 -1.99 -64.31 45.96
CA GLY A 276 -0.99 -63.25 45.85
C GLY A 276 -1.54 -62.12 45.03
N ARG A 277 -1.33 -60.90 45.49
CA ARG A 277 -1.77 -59.62 44.88
C ARG A 277 -0.63 -58.98 44.11
N THR A 278 0.60 -59.36 44.38
CA THR A 278 1.81 -58.85 43.73
C THR A 278 2.69 -60.00 43.24
N ILE A 279 3.52 -59.68 42.24
CA ILE A 279 4.53 -60.62 41.76
C ILE A 279 5.50 -61.04 42.87
N SER A 280 5.91 -60.10 43.73
CA SER A 280 6.76 -60.39 44.91
C SER A 280 6.16 -61.37 45.87
N GLU A 281 4.81 -61.36 46.05
CA GLU A 281 4.13 -62.39 46.81
C GLU A 281 4.15 -63.75 46.15
N TRP A 282 4.00 -63.83 44.84
CA TRP A 282 4.14 -65.03 44.06
C TRP A 282 5.60 -65.61 44.18
N GLU A 283 6.63 -64.70 44.04
CA GLU A 283 8.01 -65.15 44.25
C GLU A 283 8.20 -65.77 45.66
N SER A 284 7.68 -65.13 46.69
CA SER A 284 7.74 -65.62 48.07
C SER A 284 7.05 -66.95 48.21
N GLN A 285 5.87 -67.11 47.62
CA GLN A 285 5.08 -68.35 47.65
C GLN A 285 5.81 -69.51 46.91
N LEU A 286 6.35 -69.25 45.73
CA LEU A 286 7.10 -70.30 44.99
C LEU A 286 8.43 -70.62 45.66
N ALA A 287 9.12 -69.64 46.22
CA ALA A 287 10.39 -69.81 46.94
C ALA A 287 10.20 -70.71 48.17
N ILE A 288 9.12 -70.55 48.95
CA ILE A 288 8.85 -71.35 50.07
C ILE A 288 8.46 -72.81 49.64
N LEU A 289 7.67 -72.93 48.57
CA LEU A 289 7.30 -74.24 48.02
C LEU A 289 8.55 -75.01 47.50
N MET A 290 9.51 -74.34 46.89
CA MET A 290 10.76 -74.94 46.46
C MET A 290 11.62 -75.44 47.66
N ARG A 291 11.73 -74.58 48.68
CA ARG A 291 12.44 -75.01 49.90
C ARG A 291 11.80 -76.20 50.59
N ILE A 292 10.47 -76.11 50.73
CA ILE A 292 9.70 -77.24 51.29
C ILE A 292 9.87 -78.51 50.43
N ARG A 293 9.88 -78.43 49.09
CA ARG A 293 10.19 -79.56 48.23
C ARG A 293 11.53 -80.20 48.54
N GLU A 294 12.56 -79.43 48.74
CA GLU A 294 13.88 -79.94 49.12
C GLU A 294 13.90 -80.60 50.50
N THR A 295 13.11 -80.06 51.42
CA THR A 295 12.95 -80.68 52.75
C THR A 295 12.11 -81.94 52.70
N LEU A 296 11.07 -81.99 51.88
CA LEU A 296 10.26 -83.22 51.67
C LEU A 296 10.99 -84.36 51.01
N LYS A 297 12.13 -84.10 50.36
CA LYS A 297 13.05 -85.20 49.92
C LYS A 297 13.69 -85.96 51.10
N ARG A 298 13.70 -85.39 52.32
CA ARG A 298 14.36 -85.92 53.47
C ARG A 298 13.37 -86.24 54.58
N PHE A 299 12.30 -85.49 54.76
CA PHE A 299 11.28 -85.61 55.76
C PHE A 299 9.91 -85.96 55.17
N ARG A 300 9.07 -86.60 55.94
CA ARG A 300 7.64 -86.82 55.60
C ARG A 300 6.91 -85.50 55.79
N ALA A 301 5.83 -85.27 54.97
CA ALA A 301 5.08 -84.06 54.98
C ALA A 301 4.40 -83.70 56.35
N ASP A 302 4.07 -84.70 57.10
CA ASP A 302 3.46 -84.53 58.44
C ASP A 302 4.39 -83.86 59.50
N VAL A 303 5.69 -83.60 59.13
CA VAL A 303 6.61 -82.79 59.95
C VAL A 303 6.19 -81.34 60.05
N TYR A 304 5.37 -80.81 59.13
CA TYR A 304 4.82 -79.45 59.10
C TYR A 304 3.52 -79.30 59.91
N ASP A 305 2.85 -80.41 60.35
CA ASP A 305 1.57 -80.33 61.00
C ASP A 305 1.64 -79.73 62.43
N ARG A 306 2.78 -79.88 63.11
CA ARG A 306 3.03 -79.35 64.44
C ARG A 306 4.25 -78.51 64.56
N PRO A 307 4.36 -77.62 65.53
CA PRO A 307 5.61 -76.95 65.80
C PRO A 307 6.72 -77.99 66.25
N VAL A 308 7.83 -77.89 65.59
CA VAL A 308 8.97 -78.79 65.78
C VAL A 308 9.97 -78.27 66.89
N THR A 309 9.55 -77.25 67.62
CA THR A 309 10.36 -76.59 68.68
C THR A 309 10.89 -77.59 69.75
N ASP A 310 10.05 -78.46 70.24
CA ASP A 310 10.43 -79.46 71.19
C ASP A 310 11.36 -80.51 70.59
N LEU A 311 11.22 -80.84 69.34
CA LEU A 311 12.10 -81.73 68.56
C LEU A 311 13.44 -81.11 68.33
N ILE A 312 13.51 -79.85 68.06
CA ILE A 312 14.75 -79.06 67.96
C ILE A 312 15.47 -79.05 69.30
N ALA A 313 14.75 -78.73 70.39
CA ALA A 313 15.33 -78.75 71.75
C ALA A 313 15.85 -80.13 72.15
N ALA A 314 15.14 -81.22 71.76
CA ALA A 314 15.56 -82.58 72.07
C ALA A 314 16.76 -83.05 71.27
N THR A 315 16.98 -82.59 70.05
CA THR A 315 18.05 -82.93 69.13
C THR A 315 19.30 -82.05 69.32
N ALA A 316 19.14 -80.86 69.94
CA ALA A 316 20.19 -79.90 70.25
C ALA A 316 21.25 -80.42 71.21
N SER A 317 22.44 -79.78 71.23
CA SER A 317 23.52 -80.02 72.15
C SER A 317 23.16 -79.54 73.56
N GLY A 318 23.80 -80.08 74.56
CA GLY A 318 23.53 -79.66 75.96
C GLY A 318 23.91 -78.20 76.23
N ALA A 319 24.87 -77.66 75.48
CA ALA A 319 25.29 -76.25 75.52
C ALA A 319 24.17 -75.34 74.97
N TRP A 320 23.57 -75.69 73.78
CA TRP A 320 22.52 -74.95 73.13
C TRP A 320 21.24 -74.84 74.01
N ARG A 321 20.82 -75.96 74.64
CA ARG A 321 19.65 -75.96 75.55
C ARG A 321 19.81 -75.07 76.75
N ARG A 322 21.03 -75.05 77.36
CA ARG A 322 21.34 -74.12 78.52
C ARG A 322 21.27 -72.66 78.07
N GLU A 323 21.83 -72.39 76.93
CA GLU A 323 21.83 -71.02 76.40
C GLU A 323 20.39 -70.50 76.04
N ASN A 324 19.48 -71.40 75.63
CA ASN A 324 18.10 -71.12 75.34
C ASN A 324 17.14 -71.36 76.52
N GLY A 325 17.64 -71.66 77.80
CA GLY A 325 16.82 -71.77 78.96
C GLY A 325 15.85 -72.95 78.96
N ILE A 326 16.17 -74.03 78.23
CA ILE A 326 15.24 -75.17 78.03
C ILE A 326 15.70 -76.35 78.86
N GLU A 327 14.96 -76.65 79.92
CA GLU A 327 15.15 -77.83 80.75
C GLU A 327 14.29 -79.01 80.21
N MET A 328 14.92 -80.17 80.02
CA MET A 328 14.25 -81.35 79.49
C MET A 328 14.83 -82.61 80.11
N SER A 329 13.94 -83.46 80.57
CA SER A 329 14.35 -84.72 81.16
C SER A 329 14.97 -85.70 80.18
N SER A 330 15.86 -86.61 80.59
CA SER A 330 16.53 -87.58 79.72
C SER A 330 15.49 -88.51 78.98
N MET A 331 14.40 -88.82 79.66
CA MET A 331 13.36 -89.66 79.12
C MET A 331 12.53 -88.91 78.08
N GLN A 332 12.13 -87.61 78.26
CA GLN A 332 11.47 -86.74 77.27
C GLN A 332 12.37 -86.49 76.05
N ARG A 333 13.62 -86.25 76.25
CA ARG A 333 14.61 -86.09 75.21
C ARG A 333 14.70 -87.32 74.29
N SER A 334 14.82 -88.51 74.92
CA SER A 334 14.90 -89.76 74.18
C SER A 334 13.66 -90.02 73.37
N ARG A 335 12.51 -89.77 73.97
CA ARG A 335 11.19 -89.95 73.26
C ARG A 335 11.04 -88.96 72.08
N LEU A 336 11.38 -87.75 72.33
CA LEU A 336 11.26 -86.72 71.30
C LEU A 336 12.31 -86.91 70.12
N ARG A 337 13.52 -87.44 70.50
CA ARG A 337 14.50 -87.79 69.49
C ARG A 337 14.05 -88.95 68.68
N ARG A 338 13.34 -89.92 69.18
CA ARG A 338 12.75 -91.05 68.41
C ARG A 338 11.66 -90.54 67.55
N ALA A 339 10.81 -89.68 68.04
CA ALA A 339 9.72 -89.02 67.22
C ALA A 339 10.36 -88.18 66.14
N ALA A 340 11.43 -87.47 66.36
CA ALA A 340 12.10 -86.68 65.33
C ALA A 340 12.64 -87.53 64.18
N LYS A 341 13.15 -88.78 64.52
CA LYS A 341 13.60 -89.70 63.52
C LYS A 341 12.48 -90.33 62.67
N GLU A 342 11.29 -90.47 63.23
CA GLU A 342 10.13 -91.02 62.53
C GLU A 342 9.66 -90.19 61.35
N TYR A 343 9.96 -88.84 61.41
CA TYR A 343 9.69 -87.94 60.31
C TYR A 343 10.67 -88.02 59.12
N ILE A 344 11.78 -88.72 59.29
CA ILE A 344 12.82 -88.97 58.27
C ILE A 344 12.34 -90.09 57.32
N LEU A 345 12.53 -89.81 56.04
CA LEU A 345 12.21 -90.82 55.04
C LEU A 345 13.19 -92.01 55.17
N PRO A 346 12.68 -93.25 54.90
CA PRO A 346 13.52 -94.44 54.95
C PRO A 346 14.68 -94.36 53.99
N GLY A 347 15.95 -94.71 54.46
CA GLY A 347 17.14 -94.72 53.59
C GLY A 347 17.84 -93.36 53.38
N VAL A 348 17.35 -92.28 53.93
CA VAL A 348 17.93 -90.96 53.80
C VAL A 348 18.83 -90.61 54.96
N ASN A 349 20.13 -90.20 54.63
CA ASN A 349 21.03 -89.73 55.65
C ASN A 349 20.88 -88.17 55.74
N ILE A 350 20.52 -87.69 56.89
CA ILE A 350 20.22 -86.27 57.09
C ILE A 350 21.41 -85.42 57.67
N GLY A 351 22.51 -86.06 58.05
CA GLY A 351 23.61 -85.32 58.68
C GLY A 351 23.18 -84.78 60.08
N ASP A 352 23.27 -83.49 60.33
CA ASP A 352 22.83 -82.89 61.58
C ASP A 352 21.30 -82.66 61.66
N LEU A 353 20.58 -83.51 62.31
CA LEU A 353 19.16 -83.49 62.51
C LEU A 353 18.66 -82.23 63.19
N HIS A 354 19.43 -81.69 64.10
CA HIS A 354 19.08 -80.48 64.80
C HIS A 354 19.00 -79.26 63.88
N GLU A 355 19.99 -79.05 63.01
CA GLU A 355 20.01 -77.97 62.03
C GLU A 355 18.91 -78.17 61.03
N GLN A 356 18.68 -79.32 60.52
CA GLN A 356 17.57 -79.61 59.56
C GLN A 356 16.17 -79.33 60.16
N LEU A 357 15.95 -79.63 61.50
CA LEU A 357 14.65 -79.30 62.10
C LEU A 357 14.52 -77.79 62.33
N LYS A 358 15.56 -77.01 62.44
CA LYS A 358 15.50 -75.54 62.50
C LYS A 358 15.06 -75.03 61.13
N ILE A 359 15.60 -75.56 59.98
CA ILE A 359 15.11 -75.25 58.61
C ILE A 359 13.62 -75.53 58.54
N VAL A 360 13.16 -76.73 58.92
CA VAL A 360 11.73 -77.08 58.96
C VAL A 360 10.91 -76.09 59.74
N GLN A 361 11.39 -75.66 60.91
CA GLN A 361 10.66 -74.70 61.75
C GLN A 361 10.57 -73.33 61.05
N ALA A 362 11.65 -72.84 60.43
CA ALA A 362 11.64 -71.59 59.67
C ALA A 362 10.70 -71.69 58.48
N GLU A 363 10.79 -72.76 57.69
CA GLU A 363 9.90 -73.00 56.59
C GLU A 363 8.46 -73.12 57.00
N ARG A 364 8.15 -73.79 58.10
CA ARG A 364 6.81 -73.87 58.64
C ARG A 364 6.25 -72.52 59.06
N ALA A 365 7.06 -71.70 59.73
CA ALA A 365 6.68 -70.35 60.12
C ALA A 365 6.35 -69.48 58.91
N GLU A 366 7.09 -69.61 57.84
CA GLU A 366 6.88 -68.90 56.56
C GLU A 366 5.69 -69.52 55.82
N TRP A 367 5.50 -70.84 55.71
CA TRP A 367 4.39 -71.54 55.14
C TRP A 367 3.04 -71.06 55.70
N ILE A 368 2.94 -71.00 57.06
CA ILE A 368 1.75 -70.53 57.77
C ILE A 368 1.34 -69.09 57.38
N ARG A 369 2.30 -68.24 57.00
CA ARG A 369 2.01 -66.87 56.52
C ARG A 369 1.34 -66.85 55.15
N HIS A 370 1.64 -67.86 54.33
CA HIS A 370 1.14 -67.92 52.94
C HIS A 370 -0.15 -68.76 52.80
N ILE A 371 -0.68 -69.46 53.82
CA ILE A 371 -1.89 -70.24 53.75
C ILE A 371 -3.07 -69.59 54.42
N GLU A 372 -4.30 -69.88 53.96
CA GLU A 372 -5.53 -69.38 54.53
C GLU A 372 -5.90 -70.10 55.84
N ALA A 373 -5.67 -71.42 55.86
CA ALA A 373 -5.91 -72.29 56.98
C ALA A 373 -4.76 -73.33 57.18
N PRO A 374 -4.42 -73.74 58.46
CA PRO A 374 -3.36 -74.68 58.71
C PRO A 374 -3.54 -75.94 57.91
N ARG A 375 -2.57 -76.27 57.00
CA ARG A 375 -2.58 -77.40 56.12
C ARG A 375 -1.18 -77.92 55.91
N THR A 376 -1.01 -79.27 55.80
CA THR A 376 0.24 -79.88 55.41
C THR A 376 0.60 -79.41 53.97
N PRO A 377 1.85 -78.95 53.75
CA PRO A 377 2.26 -78.54 52.44
C PRO A 377 2.31 -79.71 51.44
N GLN A 378 1.74 -79.45 50.26
CA GLN A 378 1.81 -80.37 49.13
C GLN A 378 2.60 -79.65 48.02
N ILE A 379 3.36 -80.37 47.22
CA ILE A 379 4.15 -79.80 46.16
C ILE A 379 3.41 -80.07 44.82
N PRO A 380 3.06 -79.00 44.06
CA PRO A 380 2.43 -79.18 42.79
C PRO A 380 3.43 -79.78 41.79
N GLU A 381 2.98 -80.59 40.84
CA GLU A 381 3.80 -81.23 39.82
C GLU A 381 4.44 -80.21 38.88
N ASN A 382 3.77 -79.08 38.65
CA ASN A 382 4.19 -78.00 37.74
C ASN A 382 5.02 -76.91 38.42
N LEU A 383 5.56 -77.12 39.65
CA LEU A 383 6.28 -76.10 40.40
C LEU A 383 7.47 -75.50 39.67
N ASP A 384 8.26 -76.30 38.94
CA ASP A 384 9.38 -75.84 38.20
C ASP A 384 8.95 -75.02 36.96
N GLN A 385 7.81 -75.36 36.34
CA GLN A 385 7.21 -74.62 35.27
C GLN A 385 6.70 -73.27 35.73
N LEU A 386 6.03 -73.20 36.88
CA LEU A 386 5.57 -71.97 37.50
C LEU A 386 6.74 -71.01 37.85
N ALA A 387 7.82 -71.60 38.44
CA ALA A 387 9.01 -70.82 38.79
C ALA A 387 9.73 -70.32 37.54
N ALA A 388 9.83 -71.13 36.48
CA ALA A 388 10.41 -70.67 35.21
C ALA A 388 9.59 -69.59 34.55
N ALA A 389 8.26 -69.74 34.51
CA ALA A 389 7.36 -68.74 33.98
C ALA A 389 7.38 -67.42 34.76
N LEU A 390 7.48 -67.49 36.10
CA LEU A 390 7.62 -66.31 36.96
C LEU A 390 8.95 -65.60 36.71
N ASN A 391 10.07 -66.34 36.61
CA ASN A 391 11.38 -65.77 36.31
C ASN A 391 11.43 -65.14 34.95
N SER A 392 10.79 -65.72 33.93
CA SER A 392 10.67 -65.13 32.64
C SER A 392 9.87 -63.82 32.70
N LEU A 393 8.73 -63.85 33.37
CA LEU A 393 7.90 -62.64 33.53
C LEU A 393 8.67 -61.50 34.26
N VAL A 394 9.39 -61.79 35.30
CA VAL A 394 10.20 -60.83 36.04
C VAL A 394 11.31 -60.25 35.15
N SER A 395 11.98 -61.10 34.40
CA SER A 395 13.03 -60.69 33.44
C SER A 395 12.47 -59.79 32.33
N GLU A 396 11.34 -60.16 31.76
CA GLU A 396 10.64 -59.38 30.75
C GLU A 396 10.15 -58.00 31.32
N LEU A 397 9.62 -57.99 32.51
CA LEU A 397 9.23 -56.76 33.23
C LEU A 397 10.45 -55.86 33.54
N ALA A 398 11.59 -56.43 33.85
CA ALA A 398 12.83 -55.68 34.01
C ALA A 398 13.27 -55.04 32.67
N GLY A 399 13.11 -55.77 31.56
CA GLY A 399 13.34 -55.20 30.24
C GLY A 399 12.40 -54.03 29.92
N LEU A 400 11.11 -54.15 30.18
CA LEU A 400 10.15 -53.03 30.05
C LEU A 400 10.52 -51.87 31.00
N GLY A 401 10.98 -52.18 32.22
CA GLY A 401 11.43 -51.17 33.19
C GLY A 401 12.57 -50.30 32.72
N ILE A 402 13.47 -50.83 31.89
CA ILE A 402 14.57 -50.04 31.28
C ILE A 402 13.98 -49.03 30.30
N VAL A 403 13.04 -49.42 29.49
CA VAL A 403 12.37 -48.55 28.53
C VAL A 403 11.56 -47.42 29.22
N LEU A 404 10.87 -47.80 30.30
CA LEU A 404 9.99 -46.87 31.04
C LEU A 404 10.68 -46.13 32.19
N THR A 405 12.00 -46.14 32.29
CA THR A 405 12.78 -45.60 33.45
C THR A 405 12.44 -44.13 33.73
N ASP A 406 12.27 -43.32 32.75
CA ASP A 406 12.03 -41.86 32.86
C ASP A 406 10.55 -41.50 32.77
N THR A 407 9.64 -42.48 32.73
CA THR A 407 8.20 -42.23 32.73
C THR A 407 7.67 -41.87 34.13
N ILE A 408 6.52 -41.20 34.17
CA ILE A 408 5.98 -40.63 35.41
C ILE A 408 5.55 -41.70 36.41
N GLU A 409 5.10 -42.88 35.97
CA GLU A 409 4.48 -43.90 36.82
C GLU A 409 5.44 -44.85 37.55
N GLY A 410 6.75 -44.68 37.34
CA GLY A 410 7.74 -45.52 37.94
C GLY A 410 7.82 -46.92 37.37
N THR A 411 8.84 -47.72 37.80
CA THR A 411 9.18 -49.05 37.23
C THR A 411 9.14 -50.22 38.24
N ASP A 412 8.54 -50.06 39.45
CA ASP A 412 8.44 -51.10 40.45
C ASP A 412 7.28 -52.05 40.22
N PHE A 413 7.37 -52.80 39.07
CA PHE A 413 6.30 -53.71 38.66
C PHE A 413 6.11 -54.91 39.59
N VAL A 414 7.18 -55.29 40.28
CA VAL A 414 7.18 -56.53 41.09
C VAL A 414 6.35 -56.32 42.40
N ARG A 415 6.27 -55.10 42.87
CA ARG A 415 5.45 -54.75 44.02
C ARG A 415 4.10 -54.12 43.69
N THR A 416 3.85 -53.85 42.48
CA THR A 416 2.54 -53.30 42.00
C THR A 416 1.47 -54.37 42.13
N ASP A 417 0.25 -53.95 42.51
CA ASP A 417 -0.90 -54.80 42.54
C ASP A 417 -1.16 -55.36 41.12
N LEU A 418 -1.53 -56.68 41.05
CA LEU A 418 -1.68 -57.34 39.76
C LEU A 418 -2.79 -56.78 38.85
N ASP A 419 -3.88 -56.21 39.45
CA ASP A 419 -4.96 -55.57 38.70
C ASP A 419 -4.48 -54.23 38.20
N ALA A 420 -3.67 -53.51 38.97
CA ALA A 420 -3.07 -52.22 38.55
C ALA A 420 -2.00 -52.44 37.46
N LEU A 421 -1.20 -53.52 37.58
CA LEU A 421 -0.21 -53.88 36.58
C LEU A 421 -0.92 -54.27 35.22
N ASP A 422 -1.97 -55.05 35.35
CA ASP A 422 -2.80 -55.48 34.23
C ASP A 422 -3.41 -54.25 33.49
N ALA A 423 -4.01 -53.31 34.22
CA ALA A 423 -4.56 -52.08 33.67
C ALA A 423 -3.47 -51.18 33.01
N ARG A 424 -2.28 -51.15 33.60
CA ARG A 424 -1.13 -50.40 33.04
C ARG A 424 -0.65 -51.01 31.73
N LEU A 425 -0.57 -52.37 31.60
CA LEU A 425 -0.24 -53.00 30.33
C LEU A 425 -1.32 -52.75 29.27
N ASP A 426 -2.62 -52.72 29.68
CA ASP A 426 -3.70 -52.32 28.77
C ASP A 426 -3.55 -50.88 28.28
N ALA A 427 -3.22 -49.93 29.16
CA ALA A 427 -3.01 -48.55 28.83
C ALA A 427 -1.81 -48.38 27.83
N LEU A 428 -0.70 -49.11 28.09
CA LEU A 428 0.45 -49.14 27.17
C LEU A 428 0.10 -49.73 25.80
N MET A 429 -0.77 -50.79 25.76
CA MET A 429 -1.24 -51.39 24.51
C MET A 429 -2.19 -50.46 23.73
N ALA A 430 -3.04 -49.71 24.43
CA ALA A 430 -4.01 -48.81 23.84
C ALA A 430 -3.32 -47.65 23.07
N ASP A 431 -2.19 -47.18 23.55
CA ASP A 431 -1.44 -46.01 23.04
C ASP A 431 -0.43 -46.36 21.95
N ARG A 432 -0.70 -47.37 21.11
CA ARG A 432 0.21 -47.82 20.05
C ARG A 432 0.61 -46.72 19.08
N VAL A 433 -0.33 -45.87 18.65
CA VAL A 433 -0.11 -44.79 17.67
C VAL A 433 0.91 -43.79 18.21
N LEU A 434 0.72 -43.36 19.44
CA LEU A 434 1.63 -42.42 20.11
C LEU A 434 3.01 -43.02 20.37
N LEU A 435 3.08 -44.32 20.67
CA LEU A 435 4.34 -45.06 20.82
C LEU A 435 5.16 -45.06 19.52
N MET A 436 4.53 -45.40 18.39
CA MET A 436 5.23 -45.49 17.10
C MET A 436 5.75 -44.15 16.60
N THR A 437 5.16 -43.00 17.03
CA THR A 437 5.62 -41.68 16.65
C THR A 437 6.59 -41.05 17.68
N LEU A 438 6.77 -41.69 18.86
CA LEU A 438 7.57 -41.15 19.94
C LEU A 438 9.05 -40.95 19.57
N PRO A 439 9.76 -41.86 18.92
CA PRO A 439 11.16 -41.63 18.56
C PRO A 439 11.35 -40.46 17.59
N GLU A 440 10.51 -40.36 16.56
CA GLU A 440 10.54 -39.24 15.60
C GLU A 440 10.21 -37.92 16.32
N ARG A 441 9.23 -37.93 17.19
CA ARG A 441 8.81 -36.75 17.95
C ARG A 441 9.90 -36.24 18.88
N ASP A 442 10.56 -37.15 19.61
CA ASP A 442 11.63 -36.78 20.52
C ASP A 442 12.87 -36.32 19.75
N ALA A 443 13.21 -36.94 18.63
CA ALA A 443 14.30 -36.53 17.76
C ALA A 443 14.05 -35.14 17.16
N LEU A 444 12.84 -34.86 16.65
CA LEU A 444 12.46 -33.55 16.13
C LEU A 444 12.46 -32.48 17.24
N THR A 445 11.90 -32.80 18.40
CA THR A 445 11.86 -31.89 19.56
C THR A 445 13.27 -31.54 20.00
N GLN A 446 14.16 -32.53 20.12
CA GLN A 446 15.56 -32.31 20.48
C GLN A 446 16.28 -31.45 19.46
N LYS A 447 16.13 -31.77 18.18
CA LYS A 447 16.72 -31.01 17.07
C LYS A 447 16.28 -29.56 17.04
N LEU A 448 14.98 -29.29 17.24
CA LEU A 448 14.43 -27.92 17.28
C LEU A 448 14.92 -27.16 18.55
N ARG A 449 15.05 -27.86 19.68
CA ARG A 449 15.63 -27.26 20.91
C ARG A 449 17.12 -26.91 20.74
N GLU A 450 17.89 -27.78 20.11
CA GLU A 450 19.30 -27.52 19.79
C GLU A 450 19.48 -26.33 18.86
N ARG A 451 18.49 -26.07 18.02
CA ARG A 451 18.43 -24.85 17.19
C ARG A 451 17.95 -23.60 17.94
N GLY A 452 17.66 -23.68 19.23
CA GLY A 452 17.28 -22.51 20.06
C GLY A 452 15.77 -22.23 20.12
N LEU A 453 14.91 -23.14 19.61
CA LEU A 453 13.47 -22.93 19.58
C LEU A 453 12.73 -23.40 20.84
N SER A 454 13.44 -23.57 21.96
CA SER A 454 12.87 -24.13 23.19
C SER A 454 11.66 -23.35 23.69
N GLU A 455 11.75 -22.02 23.72
CA GLU A 455 10.66 -21.16 24.19
C GLU A 455 9.42 -21.24 23.31
N LEU A 456 9.62 -21.30 21.98
CA LEU A 456 8.52 -21.46 21.03
C LEU A 456 7.85 -22.81 21.20
N LEU A 457 8.61 -23.91 21.31
CA LEU A 457 8.08 -25.24 21.54
C LEU A 457 7.26 -25.32 22.83
N ASP A 458 7.76 -24.73 23.92
CA ASP A 458 7.08 -24.72 25.21
C ASP A 458 5.78 -23.88 25.17
N ASP A 459 5.75 -22.77 24.40
CA ASP A 459 4.57 -21.96 24.15
C ASP A 459 3.53 -22.71 23.31
N LEU A 460 3.95 -23.35 22.21
CA LEU A 460 3.08 -24.16 21.37
C LEU A 460 2.44 -25.32 22.15
N TYR A 461 3.20 -25.96 23.00
CA TYR A 461 2.70 -27.00 23.91
C TYR A 461 1.71 -26.47 24.93
N ALA A 462 2.03 -25.33 25.56
CA ALA A 462 1.18 -24.76 26.61
C ALA A 462 -0.21 -24.37 26.07
N ARG A 463 -0.26 -23.90 24.84
CA ARG A 463 -1.48 -23.48 24.13
C ARG A 463 -2.14 -24.60 23.33
N GLN A 464 -1.50 -25.77 23.18
CA GLN A 464 -1.99 -26.89 22.39
C GLN A 464 -2.35 -26.48 20.95
N VAL A 465 -1.41 -25.79 20.29
CA VAL A 465 -1.63 -25.16 18.99
C VAL A 465 -1.95 -26.20 17.92
N PRO A 466 -3.02 -26.03 17.12
CA PRO A 466 -3.36 -26.90 16.01
C PRO A 466 -2.26 -26.92 14.94
N THR A 467 -2.08 -28.07 14.28
CA THR A 467 -1.01 -28.27 13.27
C THR A 467 -1.05 -27.22 12.16
N GLU A 468 -2.25 -26.82 11.73
CA GLU A 468 -2.48 -25.84 10.65
C GLU A 468 -1.91 -24.47 10.97
N VAL A 469 -1.83 -24.10 12.24
CA VAL A 469 -1.38 -22.77 12.70
C VAL A 469 0.09 -22.76 13.11
N VAL A 470 0.71 -23.92 13.37
CA VAL A 470 2.09 -24.02 13.88
C VAL A 470 3.11 -23.29 13.00
N SER A 471 2.96 -23.38 11.69
CA SER A 471 3.81 -22.65 10.73
C SER A 471 3.67 -21.13 10.87
N ALA A 472 2.45 -20.66 11.07
CA ALA A 472 2.16 -19.24 11.23
C ALA A 472 2.67 -18.68 12.58
N GLU A 473 2.73 -19.51 13.62
CA GLU A 473 3.29 -19.14 14.92
C GLU A 473 4.80 -18.85 14.84
N LEU A 474 5.55 -19.68 14.10
CA LEU A 474 6.97 -19.40 13.84
C LEU A 474 7.14 -18.09 13.06
N GLU A 475 6.33 -17.89 12.02
CA GLU A 475 6.36 -16.66 11.23
C GLU A 475 6.03 -15.44 12.11
N LEU A 476 5.00 -15.52 12.95
CA LEU A 476 4.63 -14.44 13.85
C LEU A 476 5.78 -14.09 14.81
N ALA A 477 6.39 -15.10 15.45
CA ALA A 477 7.52 -14.91 16.34
C ALA A 477 8.70 -14.21 15.64
N TRP A 478 9.02 -14.67 14.42
CA TRP A 478 10.13 -14.12 13.65
C TRP A 478 9.85 -12.67 13.24
N TRP A 479 8.68 -12.38 12.64
CA TRP A 479 8.36 -11.04 12.15
C TRP A 479 8.18 -10.02 13.27
N GLN A 480 7.60 -10.42 14.41
CA GLN A 480 7.49 -9.53 15.56
C GLN A 480 8.88 -9.17 16.12
N SER A 481 9.76 -10.17 16.25
CA SER A 481 11.13 -9.95 16.74
C SER A 481 11.95 -9.11 15.78
N ALA A 482 11.82 -9.35 14.47
CA ALA A 482 12.47 -8.55 13.43
C ALA A 482 11.97 -7.10 13.44
N LEU A 483 10.65 -6.88 13.59
CA LEU A 483 10.08 -5.54 13.71
C LEU A 483 10.63 -4.81 14.95
N GLU A 484 10.66 -5.45 16.12
CA GLU A 484 11.20 -4.84 17.34
C GLU A 484 12.65 -4.41 17.16
N PHE A 485 13.45 -5.26 16.51
CA PHE A 485 14.85 -4.93 16.21
C PHE A 485 14.96 -3.73 15.24
N LEU A 486 14.15 -3.70 14.16
CA LEU A 486 14.13 -2.58 13.22
C LEU A 486 13.69 -1.28 13.89
N LEU A 487 12.68 -1.33 14.76
CA LEU A 487 12.21 -0.16 15.51
C LEU A 487 13.30 0.39 16.43
N GLN A 488 14.03 -0.48 17.14
CA GLN A 488 15.18 -0.07 17.97
C GLN A 488 16.30 0.56 17.13
N HIS A 489 16.58 -0.01 15.95
CA HIS A 489 17.61 0.53 15.04
C HIS A 489 17.25 1.91 14.48
N HIS A 490 15.97 2.18 14.31
CA HIS A 490 15.42 3.46 13.83
C HIS A 490 14.87 4.35 14.95
N GLU A 491 15.25 4.08 16.20
CA GLU A 491 14.82 4.90 17.35
C GLU A 491 15.14 6.39 17.13
N GLY A 492 14.14 7.25 17.33
CA GLY A 492 14.23 8.69 17.11
C GLY A 492 14.03 9.17 15.66
N LYS A 493 14.03 8.28 14.66
CA LYS A 493 13.71 8.63 13.26
C LYS A 493 12.26 8.35 12.90
N LEU A 494 11.67 7.31 13.45
CA LEU A 494 10.25 7.02 13.30
C LEU A 494 9.45 7.96 14.22
N LEU A 495 8.55 8.72 13.62
CA LEU A 495 7.64 9.60 14.32
C LEU A 495 6.35 8.84 14.65
N ASP A 496 5.86 8.99 15.86
CA ASP A 496 4.50 8.57 16.20
C ASP A 496 3.45 9.48 15.53
N GLY A 497 2.20 9.05 15.52
CA GLY A 497 1.14 9.76 14.80
C GLY A 497 0.92 11.21 15.25
N ASP A 498 1.20 11.57 16.51
CA ASP A 498 1.06 12.93 17.00
C ASP A 498 2.24 13.79 16.58
N ARG A 499 3.46 13.30 16.73
CA ARG A 499 4.67 13.98 16.26
C ARG A 499 4.70 14.12 14.76
N LEU A 500 4.23 13.11 14.01
CA LEU A 500 4.14 13.20 12.56
C LEU A 500 3.21 14.33 12.15
N ARG A 501 1.99 14.40 12.70
CA ARG A 501 1.01 15.48 12.43
C ARG A 501 1.54 16.85 12.80
N ASP A 502 2.22 16.98 13.94
CA ASP A 502 2.85 18.25 14.33
C ASP A 502 3.92 18.66 13.33
N THR A 503 4.83 17.75 12.99
CA THR A 503 5.92 18.00 12.04
C THR A 503 5.39 18.37 10.66
N GLU A 504 4.36 17.68 10.15
CA GLU A 504 3.69 18.02 8.91
C GLU A 504 3.04 19.41 8.96
N SER A 505 2.38 19.74 10.08
CA SER A 505 1.74 21.03 10.28
C SER A 505 2.78 22.17 10.30
N ARG A 506 3.90 21.95 10.96
CA ARG A 506 5.03 22.89 10.98
C ARG A 506 5.63 23.04 9.59
N PHE A 507 5.86 21.95 8.88
CA PHE A 507 6.34 21.97 7.51
C PHE A 507 5.40 22.77 6.59
N ARG A 508 4.08 22.49 6.62
CA ARG A 508 3.09 23.21 5.78
C ARG A 508 3.13 24.71 6.01
N ARG A 509 3.21 25.14 7.28
CA ARG A 509 3.31 26.56 7.63
C ARG A 509 4.62 27.20 7.14
N ALA A 510 5.74 26.50 7.33
CA ALA A 510 7.04 26.96 6.89
C ALA A 510 7.12 27.02 5.36
N ASP A 511 6.64 26.02 4.67
CA ASP A 511 6.65 25.95 3.20
C ASP A 511 5.77 27.03 2.57
N TYR A 512 4.58 27.27 3.14
CA TYR A 512 3.69 28.34 2.70
C TYR A 512 4.32 29.74 2.95
N ALA A 513 4.90 29.96 4.13
CA ALA A 513 5.58 31.20 4.46
C ALA A 513 6.80 31.43 3.55
N HIS A 514 7.56 30.38 3.25
CA HIS A 514 8.69 30.44 2.33
C HIS A 514 8.27 30.83 0.91
N MET A 515 7.17 30.26 0.39
CA MET A 515 6.61 30.64 -0.92
C MET A 515 6.12 32.10 -0.93
N THR A 516 5.39 32.51 0.09
CA THR A 516 4.86 33.89 0.18
C THR A 516 5.97 34.93 0.32
N SER A 517 7.15 34.58 0.84
CA SER A 517 8.34 35.43 0.89
C SER A 517 9.12 35.48 -0.42
N ALA A 518 8.88 34.57 -1.36
CA ALA A 518 9.66 34.45 -2.59
C ALA A 518 9.69 35.72 -3.46
N PRO A 519 8.59 36.50 -3.62
CA PRO A 519 8.65 37.76 -4.35
C PRO A 519 9.63 38.76 -3.76
N ALA A 520 9.63 38.96 -2.43
CA ALA A 520 10.56 39.85 -1.76
C ALA A 520 12.01 39.40 -1.88
N ARG A 521 12.26 38.08 -1.73
CA ARG A 521 13.60 37.50 -1.92
C ARG A 521 14.10 37.64 -3.36
N LEU A 522 13.20 37.47 -4.34
CA LEU A 522 13.54 37.69 -5.76
C LEU A 522 13.89 39.16 -6.04
N LEU A 523 13.11 40.12 -5.55
CA LEU A 523 13.38 41.54 -5.69
C LEU A 523 14.73 41.91 -5.07
N ALA A 524 15.05 41.41 -3.88
CA ALA A 524 16.35 41.65 -3.23
C ALA A 524 17.52 41.01 -4.04
N LYS A 525 17.35 39.81 -4.60
CA LYS A 525 18.36 39.18 -5.49
C LYS A 525 18.59 40.00 -6.75
N VAL A 526 17.54 40.45 -7.42
CA VAL A 526 17.65 41.31 -8.60
C VAL A 526 18.35 42.65 -8.23
N ALA A 527 18.04 43.24 -7.11
CA ALA A 527 18.69 44.44 -6.64
C ALA A 527 20.19 44.22 -6.36
N ARG A 528 20.58 43.11 -5.80
CA ARG A 528 21.97 42.73 -5.60
C ARG A 528 22.72 42.56 -6.93
N VAL A 529 22.17 41.80 -7.89
CA VAL A 529 22.73 41.66 -9.24
C VAL A 529 22.86 43.02 -9.93
N TRP A 530 21.88 43.91 -9.74
CA TRP A 530 21.91 45.26 -10.26
C TRP A 530 23.11 46.04 -9.70
N THR A 531 23.36 46.03 -8.38
CA THR A 531 24.48 46.67 -7.73
C THR A 531 25.82 46.14 -8.24
N GLU A 532 25.98 44.82 -8.35
CA GLU A 532 27.19 44.17 -8.91
C GLU A 532 27.44 44.56 -10.37
N ARG A 533 26.37 44.72 -11.17
CA ARG A 533 26.45 45.13 -12.56
C ARG A 533 26.83 46.61 -12.74
N ILE A 534 26.35 47.47 -11.87
CA ILE A 534 26.81 48.90 -11.88
C ILE A 534 28.34 48.98 -11.69
N GLU A 535 28.90 48.13 -10.81
CA GLU A 535 30.34 48.11 -10.53
C GLU A 535 31.14 47.45 -11.64
N SER A 536 30.59 46.49 -12.38
CA SER A 536 31.31 45.76 -13.48
C SER A 536 31.14 46.44 -14.84
N GLU A 537 30.00 47.10 -15.11
CA GLU A 537 29.63 47.66 -16.41
C GLU A 537 29.56 49.18 -16.39
N HIS A 538 30.64 49.85 -15.93
CA HIS A 538 30.70 51.30 -15.71
C HIS A 538 30.26 52.15 -16.89
N ASP A 539 30.69 51.81 -18.13
CA ASP A 539 30.37 52.57 -19.32
C ASP A 539 28.86 52.50 -19.64
N GLN A 540 28.24 51.32 -19.55
CA GLN A 540 26.83 51.17 -19.78
C GLN A 540 25.99 51.85 -18.66
N ALA A 541 26.45 51.78 -17.41
CA ALA A 541 25.81 52.44 -16.30
C ALA A 541 25.85 53.98 -16.45
N ALA A 542 27.00 54.54 -16.90
CA ALA A 542 27.12 55.97 -17.20
C ALA A 542 26.23 56.39 -18.38
N TYR A 543 26.14 55.55 -19.43
CA TYR A 543 25.27 55.79 -20.58
C TYR A 543 23.78 55.80 -20.16
N LEU A 544 23.30 54.77 -19.40
CA LEU A 544 21.94 54.71 -18.86
C LEU A 544 21.63 55.98 -18.03
N LYS A 545 22.54 56.40 -17.13
CA LYS A 545 22.39 57.60 -16.34
C LYS A 545 22.27 58.86 -17.20
N SER A 546 23.03 58.95 -18.30
CA SER A 546 22.94 60.10 -19.21
C SER A 546 21.61 60.15 -19.97
N GLN A 547 21.10 59.02 -20.43
CA GLN A 547 19.80 58.90 -21.10
C GLN A 547 18.64 59.26 -20.15
N LEU A 548 18.66 58.80 -18.87
CA LEU A 548 17.64 59.09 -17.89
C LEU A 548 17.62 60.57 -17.43
N ARG A 549 18.76 61.30 -17.59
CA ARG A 549 18.89 62.73 -17.28
C ARG A 549 18.70 63.65 -18.49
N GLY A 550 18.79 63.09 -19.70
CA GLY A 550 18.65 63.79 -20.94
C GLY A 550 17.24 64.34 -21.18
N TYR A 551 17.12 65.28 -22.14
CA TYR A 551 15.85 65.82 -22.59
C TYR A 551 15.04 64.86 -23.44
N GLU A 552 15.71 64.01 -24.20
CA GLU A 552 15.09 63.00 -25.03
C GLU A 552 15.52 61.61 -24.54
N PHE A 553 14.58 60.72 -24.43
CA PHE A 553 14.81 59.29 -24.10
C PHE A 553 14.45 58.48 -25.30
N VAL A 554 15.42 57.75 -25.83
CA VAL A 554 15.24 56.83 -26.97
C VAL A 554 15.56 55.41 -26.53
N LEU A 555 14.53 54.59 -26.44
CA LEU A 555 14.66 53.21 -26.01
C LEU A 555 15.65 52.41 -26.91
N GLU A 556 15.57 52.54 -28.22
CA GLU A 556 16.41 51.82 -29.18
C GLU A 556 17.90 52.11 -28.97
N GLU A 557 18.26 53.40 -28.70
CA GLU A 557 19.62 53.82 -28.39
C GLU A 557 20.08 53.22 -27.05
N LEU A 558 19.24 53.26 -26.05
CA LEU A 558 19.51 52.63 -24.75
C LEU A 558 19.81 51.14 -24.89
N LEU A 559 18.95 50.40 -25.62
CA LEU A 559 19.11 48.96 -25.85
C LEU A 559 20.35 48.63 -26.74
N THR A 560 20.79 49.57 -27.53
CA THR A 560 22.01 49.42 -28.38
C THR A 560 23.28 49.62 -27.57
N HIS A 561 23.34 50.65 -26.73
CA HIS A 561 24.56 51.05 -26.03
C HIS A 561 24.67 50.57 -24.58
N ALA A 562 23.55 50.28 -23.93
CA ALA A 562 23.53 49.76 -22.57
C ALA A 562 22.60 48.52 -22.42
N PRO A 563 22.71 47.50 -23.26
CA PRO A 563 21.81 46.35 -23.24
C PRO A 563 21.93 45.53 -21.95
N VAL A 564 23.11 45.42 -21.35
CA VAL A 564 23.31 44.69 -20.09
C VAL A 564 22.60 45.37 -18.94
N MET A 565 22.78 46.68 -18.85
CA MET A 565 22.12 47.50 -17.80
C MET A 565 20.61 47.47 -17.94
N ALA A 566 20.06 47.61 -19.14
CA ALA A 566 18.63 47.56 -19.40
C ALA A 566 17.98 46.25 -18.95
N ARG A 567 18.56 45.09 -19.34
CA ARG A 567 18.05 43.77 -18.98
C ARG A 567 18.35 43.35 -17.54
N THR A 568 19.35 43.90 -16.88
CA THR A 568 19.60 43.68 -15.45
C THR A 568 18.59 44.45 -14.58
N LEU A 569 18.28 45.67 -15.00
CA LEU A 569 17.30 46.50 -14.29
C LEU A 569 15.87 45.98 -14.42
N LEU A 570 15.50 45.56 -15.61
CA LEU A 570 14.23 44.93 -15.95
C LEU A 570 14.51 43.55 -16.57
N PRO A 571 14.66 42.53 -15.73
CA PRO A 571 15.12 41.19 -16.21
C PRO A 571 14.04 40.39 -16.98
N LEU A 572 12.78 40.80 -16.94
CA LEU A 572 11.66 40.15 -17.62
C LEU A 572 11.09 41.05 -18.70
N TRP A 573 11.04 40.57 -19.95
CA TRP A 573 10.49 41.30 -21.08
C TRP A 573 9.33 40.53 -21.68
N THR A 574 8.22 41.24 -22.02
CA THR A 574 7.07 40.63 -22.71
C THR A 574 6.86 41.28 -24.06
N ALA A 575 6.62 40.48 -25.08
CA ALA A 575 6.48 40.94 -26.47
C ALA A 575 5.56 40.04 -27.31
N SER A 576 4.97 40.61 -28.36
CA SER A 576 4.54 39.79 -29.50
C SER A 576 5.74 39.59 -30.47
N PRO A 577 5.72 38.58 -31.30
CA PRO A 577 6.78 38.35 -32.30
C PRO A 577 7.08 39.62 -33.15
N PHE A 578 6.05 40.33 -33.57
CA PHE A 578 6.15 41.53 -34.40
C PHE A 578 6.63 42.76 -33.61
N ALA A 579 6.18 42.94 -32.37
CA ALA A 579 6.63 44.04 -31.51
C ALA A 579 8.13 43.93 -31.20
N LEU A 580 8.59 42.70 -30.91
CA LEU A 580 10.01 42.40 -30.68
C LEU A 580 10.86 42.78 -31.88
N ALA A 581 10.51 42.30 -33.06
CA ALA A 581 11.31 42.55 -34.28
C ALA A 581 11.45 44.05 -34.60
N ARG A 582 10.42 44.86 -34.25
CA ARG A 582 10.38 46.30 -34.55
C ARG A 582 11.07 47.15 -33.45
N LYS A 583 10.92 46.79 -32.17
CA LYS A 583 11.30 47.67 -31.05
C LYS A 583 12.64 47.29 -30.39
N VAL A 584 13.15 46.08 -30.64
CA VAL A 584 14.38 45.59 -30.01
C VAL A 584 15.49 45.41 -31.04
N PRO A 585 16.69 46.03 -30.88
CA PRO A 585 17.80 45.82 -31.79
C PRO A 585 18.20 44.36 -31.95
N ALA A 586 18.60 43.96 -33.15
CA ALA A 586 19.04 42.59 -33.42
C ALA A 586 20.27 42.17 -32.61
N SER A 587 21.06 43.11 -32.15
CA SER A 587 22.25 42.90 -31.32
C SER A 587 21.94 42.58 -29.87
N MET A 588 20.74 42.94 -29.38
CA MET A 588 20.34 42.66 -27.99
C MET A 588 20.08 41.20 -27.81
N ARG A 589 20.69 40.63 -26.79
CA ARG A 589 20.55 39.19 -26.45
C ARG A 589 19.94 39.03 -25.06
N PHE A 590 19.14 37.99 -24.90
CA PHE A 590 18.61 37.53 -23.65
C PHE A 590 19.19 36.16 -23.28
N ASP A 591 19.24 35.82 -22.00
CA ASP A 591 19.71 34.49 -21.59
C ASP A 591 18.73 33.41 -22.04
N THR A 592 17.41 33.64 -21.82
CA THR A 592 16.38 32.67 -22.16
C THR A 592 15.21 33.35 -22.88
N VAL A 593 14.66 32.67 -23.89
CA VAL A 593 13.33 33.00 -24.43
C VAL A 593 12.32 31.93 -24.08
N LEU A 594 11.15 32.37 -23.59
CA LEU A 594 9.96 31.57 -23.40
C LEU A 594 8.97 31.90 -24.53
N LEU A 595 8.71 30.93 -25.41
CA LEU A 595 7.74 31.05 -26.48
C LEU A 595 6.42 30.48 -25.99
N LEU A 596 5.41 31.36 -25.81
CA LEU A 596 4.04 30.97 -25.52
C LEU A 596 3.26 30.82 -26.82
N ASP A 597 2.15 30.10 -26.81
CA ASP A 597 1.30 29.84 -27.98
C ASP A 597 2.10 29.31 -29.20
N SER A 598 3.16 28.54 -28.95
CA SER A 598 4.08 28.13 -30.01
C SER A 598 3.49 27.15 -31.02
N GLU A 599 2.40 26.48 -30.67
CA GLU A 599 1.61 25.62 -31.55
C GLU A 599 0.82 26.41 -32.58
N SER A 600 0.39 27.64 -32.25
CA SER A 600 -0.37 28.50 -33.14
C SER A 600 0.46 29.58 -33.85
N THR A 601 1.75 29.68 -33.52
CA THR A 601 2.66 30.69 -34.11
C THR A 601 3.55 30.05 -35.18
N PRO A 602 3.58 30.58 -36.43
CA PRO A 602 4.49 30.12 -37.46
C PRO A 602 5.95 30.32 -37.04
N LEU A 603 6.86 29.38 -37.38
CA LEU A 603 8.29 29.47 -37.06
C LEU A 603 8.90 30.78 -37.51
N ALA A 604 8.57 31.25 -38.71
CA ALA A 604 9.08 32.50 -39.25
C ALA A 604 8.84 33.72 -38.37
N ALA A 605 7.69 33.77 -37.68
CA ALA A 605 7.35 34.86 -36.77
C ALA A 605 8.20 34.83 -35.49
N ASN A 606 8.57 33.65 -34.98
CA ASN A 606 9.38 33.50 -33.76
C ASN A 606 10.92 33.53 -33.99
N LEU A 607 11.39 33.48 -35.25
CA LEU A 607 12.82 33.58 -35.54
C LEU A 607 13.54 34.79 -34.93
N PRO A 608 12.95 36.01 -34.92
CA PRO A 608 13.57 37.15 -34.22
C PRO A 608 13.79 36.90 -32.70
N ALA A 609 12.88 36.19 -32.03
CA ALA A 609 13.03 35.86 -30.63
C ALA A 609 14.08 34.77 -30.41
N ILE A 610 14.02 33.70 -31.20
CA ILE A 610 14.97 32.57 -31.13
C ILE A 610 16.40 33.04 -31.37
N THR A 611 16.60 33.96 -32.32
CA THR A 611 17.96 34.45 -32.64
C THR A 611 18.54 35.39 -31.57
N ARG A 612 17.73 35.94 -30.68
CA ARG A 612 18.13 36.85 -29.59
C ARG A 612 18.33 36.13 -28.25
N ALA A 613 18.21 34.81 -28.19
CA ALA A 613 18.38 34.07 -26.96
C ALA A 613 19.49 33.03 -27.03
N ASP A 614 20.04 32.68 -25.87
CA ASP A 614 21.00 31.60 -25.70
C ASP A 614 20.31 30.26 -25.37
N GLN A 615 19.16 30.34 -24.76
CA GLN A 615 18.28 29.20 -24.44
C GLN A 615 16.86 29.47 -24.99
N VAL A 616 16.25 28.44 -25.57
CA VAL A 616 14.88 28.50 -26.11
C VAL A 616 14.02 27.46 -25.42
N ILE A 617 12.89 27.91 -24.86
CA ILE A 617 11.89 27.06 -24.26
C ILE A 617 10.56 27.41 -24.95
N ALA A 618 9.96 26.43 -25.63
CA ALA A 618 8.69 26.61 -26.34
C ALA A 618 7.58 25.85 -25.63
N LEU A 619 6.54 26.60 -25.23
CA LEU A 619 5.33 26.03 -24.61
C LEU A 619 4.21 26.00 -25.66
N GLY A 620 3.49 24.88 -25.73
CA GLY A 620 2.37 24.74 -26.65
C GLY A 620 1.69 23.37 -26.52
N ASP A 621 0.52 23.27 -27.14
CA ASP A 621 -0.19 22.02 -27.29
C ASP A 621 -0.51 21.75 -28.77
N PRO A 622 0.21 20.85 -29.43
CA PRO A 622 0.03 20.53 -30.85
C PRO A 622 -1.36 19.93 -31.15
N HIS A 623 -2.06 19.48 -30.08
CA HIS A 623 -3.39 18.87 -30.20
C HIS A 623 -4.55 19.85 -30.02
N SER A 624 -4.29 21.10 -29.56
CA SER A 624 -5.35 22.10 -29.37
C SER A 624 -5.19 23.37 -30.21
N GLY A 625 -4.07 23.56 -30.87
CA GLY A 625 -3.80 24.74 -31.71
C GLY A 625 -3.07 24.42 -33.01
N TYR A 626 -3.12 25.36 -33.92
CA TYR A 626 -2.41 25.33 -35.21
C TYR A 626 -2.22 26.76 -35.76
N PRO A 627 -1.18 27.02 -36.58
CA PRO A 627 -0.95 28.33 -37.16
C PRO A 627 -2.08 28.68 -38.15
N SER A 628 -2.67 29.86 -37.96
CA SER A 628 -3.65 30.39 -38.91
C SER A 628 -2.97 31.30 -39.88
N PRO A 629 -3.30 31.25 -41.19
CA PRO A 629 -2.78 32.16 -42.19
C PRO A 629 -3.22 33.60 -41.89
N PHE A 630 -2.30 34.56 -41.95
CA PHE A 630 -2.59 35.97 -41.84
C PHE A 630 -3.20 36.45 -43.15
N ILE A 631 -4.50 36.63 -43.20
CA ILE A 631 -5.22 37.09 -44.40
C ILE A 631 -5.32 38.62 -44.38
N VAL A 632 -4.57 39.28 -45.20
CA VAL A 632 -4.78 40.69 -45.52
C VAL A 632 -5.60 40.77 -46.83
N SER A 633 -6.85 41.18 -46.73
CA SER A 633 -7.63 41.50 -47.93
C SER A 633 -7.17 42.85 -48.51
N ALA A 634 -6.08 42.85 -49.30
CA ALA A 634 -5.73 43.95 -50.17
C ALA A 634 -6.27 43.63 -51.56
N PRO A 635 -6.98 44.55 -52.20
CA PRO A 635 -7.36 44.36 -53.58
C PRO A 635 -6.12 44.49 -54.44
N THR A 636 -5.41 43.39 -54.64
CA THR A 636 -4.30 43.31 -55.62
C THR A 636 -4.77 42.60 -56.86
N PHE A 637 -4.98 43.37 -57.91
CA PHE A 637 -5.23 42.81 -59.25
C PHE A 637 -4.03 41.97 -59.67
N GLY A 638 -4.21 40.67 -59.87
CA GLY A 638 -3.19 39.77 -60.43
C GLY A 638 -2.24 39.06 -59.44
N ALA A 639 -2.55 39.04 -58.12
CA ALA A 639 -1.83 38.17 -57.19
C ALA A 639 -2.27 36.70 -57.46
N PRO A 640 -1.30 35.74 -57.45
CA PRO A 640 -1.64 34.33 -57.49
C PRO A 640 -2.56 34.04 -56.27
N GLU A 641 -3.50 33.13 -56.42
CA GLU A 641 -4.27 32.61 -55.30
C GLU A 641 -3.31 32.15 -54.23
N PRO A 642 -3.60 32.44 -52.93
CA PRO A 642 -2.78 31.94 -51.87
C PRO A 642 -2.74 30.42 -52.03
N THR A 643 -1.58 29.86 -52.29
CA THR A 643 -1.33 28.44 -52.14
C THR A 643 -1.57 28.13 -50.68
N ASP A 644 -2.38 27.12 -50.37
CA ASP A 644 -2.53 26.51 -49.07
C ASP A 644 -1.18 25.87 -48.67
N GLU A 645 -0.13 26.70 -48.48
CA GLU A 645 1.10 26.23 -47.84
C GLU A 645 0.78 26.00 -46.38
N GLN A 646 0.82 24.75 -45.95
CA GLN A 646 0.78 24.40 -44.53
C GLN A 646 1.90 25.17 -43.81
N LEU A 647 1.50 26.05 -42.91
CA LEU A 647 2.44 26.80 -42.09
C LEU A 647 2.89 25.89 -40.96
N ASP A 648 4.18 25.52 -40.98
CA ASP A 648 4.78 24.76 -39.87
C ASP A 648 4.71 25.56 -38.56
N SER A 649 4.16 24.96 -37.51
CA SER A 649 4.15 25.59 -36.19
C SER A 649 5.55 25.68 -35.59
N THR A 650 5.81 26.71 -34.80
CA THR A 650 7.07 26.82 -34.05
C THR A 650 7.26 25.62 -33.14
N PHE A 651 6.19 25.13 -32.51
CA PHE A 651 6.24 23.99 -31.60
C PHE A 651 6.65 22.73 -32.33
N ASP A 652 5.99 22.37 -33.43
CA ASP A 652 6.24 21.13 -34.15
C ASP A 652 7.68 21.08 -34.70
N VAL A 653 8.13 22.18 -35.30
CA VAL A 653 9.54 22.24 -35.79
C VAL A 653 10.55 22.10 -34.64
N LEU A 654 10.34 22.78 -33.51
CA LEU A 654 11.26 22.69 -32.39
C LEU A 654 11.20 21.30 -31.71
N ALA A 655 10.04 20.66 -31.64
CA ALA A 655 9.89 19.32 -31.07
C ALA A 655 10.63 18.25 -31.90
N THR A 656 10.88 18.45 -33.19
CA THR A 656 11.68 17.52 -33.98
C THR A 656 13.17 17.54 -33.65
N ILE A 657 13.66 18.61 -33.04
CA ILE A 657 15.09 18.86 -32.79
C ILE A 657 15.43 18.97 -31.33
N LEU A 658 14.53 19.45 -30.48
CA LEU A 658 14.74 19.63 -29.05
C LEU A 658 14.03 18.50 -28.27
N PRO A 659 14.55 18.15 -27.10
CA PRO A 659 13.83 17.23 -26.21
C PRO A 659 12.48 17.84 -25.81
N ASN A 660 11.46 16.98 -25.70
CA ASN A 660 10.13 17.36 -25.24
C ASN A 660 9.90 16.97 -23.79
N ARG A 661 9.17 17.81 -23.06
CA ARG A 661 8.63 17.56 -21.73
C ARG A 661 7.13 17.76 -21.74
N THR A 662 6.38 16.96 -20.99
CA THR A 662 4.92 17.07 -20.92
C THR A 662 4.51 17.51 -19.53
N LEU A 663 3.66 18.53 -19.42
CA LEU A 663 2.93 18.83 -18.20
C LEU A 663 1.86 17.77 -17.99
N ALA A 664 2.02 16.93 -16.98
CA ALA A 664 1.23 15.74 -16.79
C ALA A 664 0.01 15.95 -15.87
N MET A 665 0.07 16.90 -14.94
CA MET A 665 -0.96 17.09 -13.93
C MET A 665 -2.02 18.08 -14.37
N LEU A 666 -3.27 17.64 -14.36
CA LEU A 666 -4.43 18.49 -14.56
C LEU A 666 -4.84 19.16 -13.24
N HIS A 667 -4.90 20.47 -13.23
CA HIS A 667 -5.32 21.28 -12.07
C HIS A 667 -6.83 21.54 -12.02
N ARG A 668 -7.58 20.97 -12.93
CA ARG A 668 -9.04 21.02 -12.96
C ARG A 668 -9.64 19.63 -13.12
N SER A 669 -10.87 19.49 -12.67
CA SER A 669 -11.63 18.26 -12.85
C SER A 669 -12.07 18.11 -14.32
N MET A 670 -11.99 16.90 -14.85
CA MET A 670 -12.45 16.52 -16.18
C MET A 670 -13.28 15.24 -16.08
N ASP A 671 -14.29 15.10 -16.95
CA ASP A 671 -15.07 13.86 -17.00
C ASP A 671 -14.12 12.68 -17.32
N PRO A 672 -14.21 11.55 -16.59
CA PRO A 672 -13.32 10.43 -16.83
C PRO A 672 -13.35 9.89 -18.26
N VAL A 673 -14.52 9.90 -18.94
CA VAL A 673 -14.62 9.46 -20.35
C VAL A 673 -13.82 10.37 -21.26
N ILE A 674 -13.90 11.68 -21.01
CA ILE A 674 -13.12 12.68 -21.80
C ILE A 674 -11.63 12.49 -21.53
N LEU A 675 -11.27 12.38 -20.25
CA LEU A 675 -9.86 12.24 -19.86
C LEU A 675 -9.24 10.96 -20.41
N ASP A 676 -9.90 9.82 -20.25
CA ASP A 676 -9.41 8.52 -20.74
C ASP A 676 -9.25 8.54 -22.26
N TYR A 677 -10.23 9.11 -22.98
CA TYR A 677 -10.17 9.24 -24.43
C TYR A 677 -9.01 10.12 -24.89
N LEU A 678 -8.93 11.35 -24.36
CA LEU A 678 -7.86 12.29 -24.72
C LEU A 678 -6.47 11.74 -24.35
N ASN A 679 -6.36 11.13 -23.18
CA ASN A 679 -5.09 10.59 -22.69
C ASN A 679 -4.59 9.46 -23.59
N ARG A 680 -5.47 8.55 -24.00
CA ARG A 680 -5.14 7.43 -24.89
C ARG A 680 -4.79 7.88 -26.31
N GLU A 681 -5.62 8.75 -26.90
CA GLU A 681 -5.53 9.06 -28.34
C GLU A 681 -4.60 10.25 -28.67
N PHE A 682 -4.36 11.15 -27.71
CA PHE A 682 -3.61 12.38 -27.94
C PHE A 682 -2.37 12.53 -27.06
N TYR A 683 -2.40 12.10 -25.79
CA TYR A 683 -1.33 12.41 -24.82
C TYR A 683 -0.56 11.18 -24.32
N GLY A 684 -0.72 10.02 -24.97
CA GLY A 684 0.08 8.82 -24.69
C GLY A 684 -0.01 8.32 -23.23
N SER A 685 -1.16 8.47 -22.60
CA SER A 685 -1.45 8.08 -21.22
C SER A 685 -0.55 8.77 -20.16
N GLN A 686 -0.12 10.00 -20.44
CA GLN A 686 0.76 10.76 -19.52
C GLN A 686 -0.01 11.73 -18.61
N LEU A 687 -1.29 12.02 -18.90
CA LEU A 687 -2.05 12.97 -18.10
C LEU A 687 -2.64 12.32 -16.86
N HIS A 688 -2.57 13.03 -15.73
CA HIS A 688 -3.13 12.63 -14.45
C HIS A 688 -4.08 13.72 -13.93
N ALA A 689 -5.26 13.34 -13.49
CA ALA A 689 -6.21 14.25 -12.84
C ALA A 689 -6.43 13.84 -11.39
N ALA A 690 -6.72 14.81 -10.53
CA ALA A 690 -7.21 14.49 -9.21
C ALA A 690 -8.59 13.81 -9.32
N PRO A 691 -8.87 12.74 -8.56
CA PRO A 691 -10.17 12.08 -8.59
C PRO A 691 -11.28 13.03 -8.15
N VAL A 692 -12.42 12.95 -8.82
CA VAL A 692 -13.59 13.79 -8.54
C VAL A 692 -14.54 13.04 -7.61
N SER A 693 -14.99 13.72 -6.53
CA SER A 693 -16.05 13.18 -5.67
C SER A 693 -17.36 13.01 -6.44
N ARG A 694 -17.87 11.77 -6.49
CA ARG A 694 -19.17 11.45 -7.07
C ARG A 694 -20.35 11.76 -6.13
N ALA A 695 -20.10 12.23 -4.92
CA ALA A 695 -21.13 12.53 -3.92
C ALA A 695 -21.93 13.81 -4.22
N SER A 696 -21.48 14.63 -5.17
CA SER A 696 -22.21 15.84 -5.61
C SER A 696 -23.27 15.48 -6.64
N ALA A 697 -24.44 16.10 -6.55
CA ALA A 697 -25.53 15.95 -7.54
C ALA A 697 -25.12 16.40 -8.96
N GLN A 698 -24.05 17.19 -9.08
CA GLN A 698 -23.38 17.53 -10.34
C GLN A 698 -21.87 17.55 -10.05
N PRO A 699 -21.16 16.45 -10.26
CA PRO A 699 -19.71 16.40 -10.04
C PRO A 699 -19.03 17.42 -10.99
N ALA A 700 -17.99 18.08 -10.49
CA ALA A 700 -17.18 18.96 -11.32
C ALA A 700 -16.55 18.14 -12.45
N GLY A 701 -16.58 18.67 -13.68
CA GLY A 701 -16.11 17.98 -14.88
C GLY A 701 -17.13 17.04 -15.55
N SER A 702 -18.41 17.10 -15.19
CA SER A 702 -19.43 16.21 -15.74
C SER A 702 -19.70 16.44 -17.23
N LEU A 703 -19.77 15.35 -17.98
CA LEU A 703 -20.24 15.32 -19.37
C LEU A 703 -21.70 14.94 -19.41
N THR A 704 -22.52 15.71 -20.15
CA THR A 704 -23.89 15.36 -20.47
C THR A 704 -24.11 15.46 -21.99
N VAL A 705 -24.74 14.44 -22.57
CA VAL A 705 -25.04 14.40 -23.98
C VAL A 705 -26.56 14.40 -24.18
N GLU A 706 -27.06 15.32 -24.99
CA GLU A 706 -28.49 15.47 -25.28
C GLU A 706 -28.74 15.33 -26.78
N TYR A 707 -29.50 14.32 -27.14
CA TYR A 707 -29.92 14.10 -28.54
C TYR A 707 -31.32 14.66 -28.75
N ILE A 708 -31.46 15.53 -29.79
CA ILE A 708 -32.73 16.10 -30.16
C ILE A 708 -33.33 15.26 -31.28
N ASP A 709 -34.44 14.56 -30.99
CA ASP A 709 -35.15 13.80 -32.04
C ASP A 709 -35.83 14.71 -33.05
N THR A 710 -35.29 14.72 -34.25
CA THR A 710 -35.82 15.46 -35.39
C THR A 710 -36.61 14.59 -36.38
N ARG A 711 -36.79 13.28 -36.07
CA ARG A 711 -37.54 12.35 -36.90
C ARG A 711 -39.03 12.76 -36.93
N GLY A 712 -39.55 13.07 -38.11
CA GLY A 712 -40.97 13.41 -38.31
C GLY A 712 -41.36 14.89 -38.18
N LYS A 713 -40.43 15.78 -37.78
CA LYS A 713 -40.68 17.23 -37.84
C LYS A 713 -40.08 17.80 -39.13
N VAL A 714 -40.87 17.91 -40.19
CA VAL A 714 -40.46 18.63 -41.39
C VAL A 714 -40.48 20.12 -41.04
N SER A 715 -39.31 20.67 -40.72
CA SER A 715 -39.14 22.12 -40.66
C SER A 715 -39.15 22.65 -42.08
N ASP A 716 -39.91 23.70 -42.33
CA ASP A 716 -40.04 24.35 -43.64
C ASP A 716 -38.73 24.90 -44.21
N ASN A 717 -37.66 24.90 -43.47
CA ASN A 717 -36.30 25.22 -43.88
C ASN A 717 -35.38 23.99 -43.78
N ALA A 718 -35.27 23.26 -44.88
CA ALA A 718 -34.34 22.13 -45.04
C ALA A 718 -32.87 22.60 -45.11
N ASN A 719 -32.39 23.31 -44.12
CA ASN A 719 -30.96 23.60 -43.95
C ASN A 719 -30.34 22.48 -43.12
N LEU A 720 -29.52 21.67 -43.78
CA LEU A 720 -28.63 20.71 -43.12
C LEU A 720 -27.78 21.42 -42.03
N ASP A 721 -27.40 22.66 -42.29
CA ASP A 721 -26.60 23.50 -41.44
C ASP A 721 -27.48 24.28 -40.48
N SER A 722 -27.22 24.10 -39.15
CA SER A 722 -27.87 24.87 -38.09
C SER A 722 -29.40 24.64 -37.95
N PRO A 723 -29.85 23.46 -37.52
CA PRO A 723 -31.27 23.15 -37.32
C PRO A 723 -31.92 24.09 -36.30
N GLY A 724 -33.10 24.61 -36.64
CA GLY A 724 -33.82 25.55 -35.77
C GLY A 724 -34.18 24.97 -34.40
N VAL A 725 -34.51 23.69 -34.33
CA VAL A 725 -34.82 23.00 -33.09
C VAL A 725 -33.62 22.94 -32.14
N GLU A 726 -32.39 22.79 -32.67
CA GLU A 726 -31.17 22.80 -31.90
C GLU A 726 -30.86 24.21 -31.39
N VAL A 727 -31.02 25.25 -32.25
CA VAL A 727 -30.88 26.64 -31.86
C VAL A 727 -31.85 27.01 -30.73
N GLU A 728 -33.11 26.59 -30.83
CA GLU A 728 -34.14 26.83 -29.81
C GLU A 728 -33.76 26.13 -28.48
N ARG A 729 -33.34 24.85 -28.58
CA ARG A 729 -32.94 24.08 -27.37
C ARG A 729 -31.75 24.71 -26.68
N VAL A 730 -30.71 25.07 -27.42
CA VAL A 730 -29.52 25.71 -26.89
C VAL A 730 -29.87 27.04 -26.24
N THR A 731 -30.73 27.84 -26.89
CA THR A 731 -31.23 29.10 -26.32
C THR A 731 -31.94 28.88 -24.98
N ASN A 732 -32.82 27.88 -24.89
CA ASN A 732 -33.50 27.54 -23.65
C ASN A 732 -32.51 27.09 -22.55
N LEU A 733 -31.49 26.33 -22.87
CA LEU A 733 -30.43 25.92 -21.95
C LEU A 733 -29.62 27.11 -21.41
N VAL A 734 -29.35 28.10 -22.29
CA VAL A 734 -28.66 29.35 -21.88
C VAL A 734 -29.53 30.15 -20.92
N LEU A 735 -30.83 30.30 -21.19
CA LEU A 735 -31.75 31.02 -20.29
C LEU A 735 -31.95 30.29 -18.98
N GLU A 736 -32.05 28.95 -19.00
CA GLU A 736 -32.15 28.11 -17.83
C GLU A 736 -30.91 28.26 -16.94
N HIS A 737 -29.71 28.26 -17.53
CA HIS A 737 -28.44 28.44 -16.80
C HIS A 737 -28.39 29.84 -16.15
N ALA A 738 -28.70 30.91 -16.91
CA ALA A 738 -28.71 32.27 -16.42
C ALA A 738 -29.69 32.48 -15.24
N TYR A 739 -30.79 31.69 -15.20
CA TYR A 739 -31.77 31.72 -14.14
C TYR A 739 -31.36 30.91 -12.90
N ARG A 740 -30.90 29.65 -13.13
CA ARG A 740 -30.61 28.69 -12.03
C ARG A 740 -29.24 28.85 -11.40
N THR A 741 -28.24 29.22 -12.20
CA THR A 741 -26.84 29.27 -11.79
C THR A 741 -26.16 30.56 -12.28
N PRO A 742 -26.66 31.75 -11.86
CA PRO A 742 -26.13 33.02 -12.34
C PRO A 742 -24.69 33.31 -11.92
N ASP A 743 -24.23 32.63 -10.88
CA ASP A 743 -22.85 32.76 -10.36
C ASP A 743 -21.80 31.95 -11.15
N ARG A 744 -22.23 31.12 -12.11
CA ARG A 744 -21.35 30.31 -12.94
C ARG A 744 -21.26 30.85 -14.36
N SER A 745 -20.06 31.05 -14.84
CA SER A 745 -19.82 31.50 -16.20
C SER A 745 -20.24 30.47 -17.25
N LEU A 746 -20.77 30.96 -18.41
CA LEU A 746 -21.30 30.13 -19.48
C LEU A 746 -20.75 30.54 -20.83
N ALA A 747 -20.46 29.57 -21.69
CA ALA A 747 -20.28 29.79 -23.14
C ALA A 747 -21.00 28.73 -23.96
N VAL A 748 -21.29 29.10 -25.19
CA VAL A 748 -21.72 28.18 -26.24
C VAL A 748 -20.64 28.10 -27.31
N VAL A 749 -20.19 26.89 -27.61
CA VAL A 749 -19.23 26.57 -28.66
C VAL A 749 -19.94 25.77 -29.71
N THR A 750 -19.71 26.07 -30.99
CA THR A 750 -20.40 25.42 -32.10
C THR A 750 -19.40 24.89 -33.13
N ALA A 751 -19.78 23.86 -33.86
CA ALA A 751 -18.97 23.27 -34.93
C ALA A 751 -18.98 24.08 -36.23
N SER A 752 -19.72 25.22 -36.30
CA SER A 752 -19.68 26.10 -37.46
C SER A 752 -19.97 27.57 -37.14
N PRO A 753 -19.33 28.53 -37.84
CA PRO A 753 -19.56 29.96 -37.61
C PRO A 753 -21.03 30.37 -37.88
N LYS A 754 -21.69 29.75 -38.85
CA LYS A 754 -23.09 30.00 -39.18
C LYS A 754 -24.03 29.63 -38.05
N HIS A 755 -23.76 28.49 -37.37
CA HIS A 755 -24.54 28.05 -36.23
C HIS A 755 -24.30 28.96 -35.02
N ALA A 756 -23.05 29.36 -34.78
CA ALA A 756 -22.74 30.33 -33.74
C ALA A 756 -23.50 31.63 -33.88
N GLN A 757 -23.52 32.19 -35.11
CA GLN A 757 -24.28 33.43 -35.40
C GLN A 757 -25.77 33.24 -35.10
N ARG A 758 -26.38 32.17 -35.58
CA ARG A 758 -27.84 31.91 -35.37
C ARG A 758 -28.18 31.71 -33.89
N VAL A 759 -27.38 30.99 -33.12
CA VAL A 759 -27.55 30.84 -31.66
C VAL A 759 -27.41 32.20 -30.97
N ALA A 760 -26.39 32.99 -31.33
CA ALA A 760 -26.20 34.31 -30.74
C ALA A 760 -27.38 35.27 -31.06
N GLU A 761 -27.95 35.22 -32.27
CA GLU A 761 -29.14 36.00 -32.63
C GLU A 761 -30.36 35.53 -31.85
N SER A 762 -30.59 34.24 -31.71
CA SER A 762 -31.68 33.65 -30.93
C SER A 762 -31.61 34.04 -29.47
N VAL A 763 -30.42 33.93 -28.83
CA VAL A 763 -30.21 34.32 -27.44
C VAL A 763 -30.47 35.83 -27.26
N ARG A 764 -30.00 36.70 -28.18
CA ARG A 764 -30.28 38.14 -28.12
C ARG A 764 -31.77 38.43 -28.23
N HIS A 765 -32.47 37.72 -29.14
CA HIS A 765 -33.92 37.85 -29.24
C HIS A 765 -34.65 37.41 -27.97
N ALA A 766 -34.29 36.24 -27.43
CA ALA A 766 -34.83 35.72 -26.18
C ALA A 766 -34.60 36.69 -24.99
N LEU A 767 -33.43 37.30 -24.92
CA LEU A 767 -33.11 38.28 -23.89
C LEU A 767 -33.99 39.52 -23.93
N SER A 768 -34.46 39.93 -25.13
CA SER A 768 -35.42 41.03 -25.23
C SER A 768 -36.77 40.71 -24.60
N LEU A 769 -37.12 39.40 -24.52
CA LEU A 769 -38.36 38.92 -23.88
C LEU A 769 -38.19 38.69 -22.36
N TYR A 770 -36.97 38.50 -21.90
CA TYR A 770 -36.60 38.21 -20.48
C TYR A 770 -35.57 39.21 -19.94
N PRO A 771 -35.88 40.53 -19.84
CA PRO A 771 -34.91 41.57 -19.44
C PRO A 771 -34.36 41.36 -18.02
N GLN A 772 -35.04 40.63 -17.13
CA GLN A 772 -34.57 40.30 -15.79
C GLN A 772 -33.27 39.44 -15.77
N LEU A 773 -32.92 38.78 -16.87
CA LEU A 773 -31.69 38.01 -16.99
C LEU A 773 -30.52 38.84 -17.53
N ALA A 774 -30.74 40.06 -17.93
CA ALA A 774 -29.71 40.95 -18.49
C ALA A 774 -28.44 41.10 -17.64
N PRO A 775 -28.49 41.11 -16.30
CA PRO A 775 -27.26 41.16 -15.47
C PRO A 775 -26.24 40.04 -15.74
N PHE A 776 -26.72 38.82 -16.04
CA PHE A 776 -25.86 37.68 -16.38
C PHE A 776 -25.06 37.90 -17.68
N PHE A 777 -25.66 38.61 -18.64
CA PHE A 777 -25.07 38.88 -19.94
C PHE A 777 -24.28 40.21 -20.00
N ALA A 778 -24.15 40.91 -18.86
CA ALA A 778 -23.38 42.15 -18.79
C ALA A 778 -21.89 41.89 -19.08
N ALA A 779 -21.21 42.95 -19.57
CA ALA A 779 -19.78 42.86 -19.85
C ALA A 779 -18.96 42.60 -18.58
N GLY A 780 -18.03 41.65 -18.61
CA GLY A 780 -17.14 41.27 -17.53
C GLY A 780 -16.01 40.41 -18.06
N GLU A 781 -15.07 40.05 -17.19
CA GLU A 781 -13.93 39.18 -17.56
C GLU A 781 -14.39 37.84 -18.12
N GLU A 782 -15.41 37.22 -17.52
CA GLU A 782 -15.99 35.95 -17.95
C GLU A 782 -17.40 36.11 -18.53
N SER A 783 -17.64 37.18 -19.29
CA SER A 783 -18.94 37.39 -19.94
C SER A 783 -19.37 36.22 -20.83
N PHE A 784 -20.70 36.02 -20.95
CA PHE A 784 -21.30 35.05 -21.84
C PHE A 784 -20.84 35.28 -23.30
N ARG A 785 -20.48 34.20 -23.98
CA ARG A 785 -20.10 34.23 -25.43
C ARG A 785 -20.67 33.04 -26.18
N VAL A 786 -20.97 33.28 -27.45
CA VAL A 786 -21.24 32.23 -28.42
C VAL A 786 -20.18 32.33 -29.51
N VAL A 787 -19.43 31.27 -29.69
CA VAL A 787 -18.27 31.20 -30.61
C VAL A 787 -18.26 29.89 -31.38
N ASP A 788 -17.56 29.88 -32.51
CA ASP A 788 -17.19 28.64 -33.21
C ASP A 788 -15.88 28.06 -32.67
N LEU A 789 -15.51 26.83 -33.10
CA LEU A 789 -14.31 26.12 -32.61
C LEU A 789 -13.01 26.91 -32.79
N THR A 790 -12.85 27.64 -33.90
CA THR A 790 -11.63 28.43 -34.15
C THR A 790 -11.44 29.60 -33.15
N ARG A 791 -12.55 30.14 -32.64
CA ARG A 791 -12.53 31.22 -31.65
C ARG A 791 -12.62 30.72 -30.22
N ALA A 792 -12.86 29.43 -30.01
CA ALA A 792 -12.99 28.85 -28.69
C ALA A 792 -11.65 28.50 -28.02
N GLU A 793 -10.56 28.55 -28.78
CA GLU A 793 -9.23 28.08 -28.29
C GLU A 793 -8.76 28.74 -26.99
N THR A 794 -9.02 30.03 -26.81
CA THR A 794 -8.66 30.78 -25.60
C THR A 794 -9.81 31.00 -24.63
N LEU A 795 -10.95 30.37 -24.87
CA LEU A 795 -12.18 30.58 -24.09
C LEU A 795 -12.31 29.50 -23.03
N GLU A 796 -12.35 29.89 -21.76
CA GLU A 796 -12.68 28.96 -20.66
C GLU A 796 -13.85 29.48 -19.84
N ARG A 797 -14.80 28.59 -19.50
CA ARG A 797 -15.97 28.92 -18.65
C ARG A 797 -16.28 27.75 -17.72
N ASP A 798 -17.03 28.03 -16.65
CA ASP A 798 -17.46 26.98 -15.73
C ASP A 798 -18.33 25.94 -16.43
N THR A 799 -19.27 26.42 -17.27
CA THR A 799 -20.13 25.56 -18.09
C THR A 799 -19.94 25.90 -19.57
N VAL A 800 -19.82 24.87 -20.38
CA VAL A 800 -19.80 25.01 -21.84
C VAL A 800 -20.91 24.14 -22.45
N ILE A 801 -21.66 24.73 -23.34
CA ILE A 801 -22.59 24.01 -24.21
C ILE A 801 -21.92 23.86 -25.56
N PHE A 802 -21.57 22.64 -25.95
CA PHE A 802 -21.10 22.33 -27.28
C PHE A 802 -22.28 21.91 -28.15
N SER A 803 -22.60 22.71 -29.17
CA SER A 803 -23.73 22.46 -30.09
C SER A 803 -23.17 22.13 -31.47
N LEU A 804 -23.49 20.93 -31.96
CA LEU A 804 -22.99 20.45 -33.24
C LEU A 804 -23.51 21.27 -34.41
N GLY A 805 -24.81 21.62 -34.42
CA GLY A 805 -25.42 22.44 -35.42
C GLY A 805 -25.58 21.77 -36.79
N VAL A 806 -25.61 20.45 -36.83
CA VAL A 806 -25.71 19.66 -38.05
C VAL A 806 -27.03 18.87 -38.02
N GLY A 807 -27.80 19.00 -39.05
CA GLY A 807 -29.10 18.35 -39.18
C GLY A 807 -29.14 17.16 -40.14
N ARG A 808 -30.34 16.74 -40.47
CA ARG A 808 -30.60 15.61 -41.38
C ARG A 808 -30.99 16.11 -42.76
N ALA A 809 -30.56 15.39 -43.81
CA ALA A 809 -31.01 15.60 -45.16
C ALA A 809 -32.53 15.37 -45.33
N ARG A 810 -33.14 15.87 -46.41
CA ARG A 810 -34.59 15.75 -46.69
C ARG A 810 -35.14 14.33 -46.63
N LEU A 811 -34.29 13.32 -46.88
CA LEU A 811 -34.66 11.90 -46.81
C LEU A 811 -34.43 11.28 -45.44
N GLY A 812 -34.11 12.08 -44.41
CA GLY A 812 -33.85 11.62 -43.04
C GLY A 812 -32.45 11.04 -42.82
N GLN A 813 -31.57 11.07 -43.82
CA GLN A 813 -30.18 10.59 -43.66
C GLN A 813 -29.35 11.58 -42.84
N ALA A 814 -28.50 11.07 -41.94
CA ALA A 814 -27.55 11.87 -41.19
C ALA A 814 -26.48 12.46 -42.13
N SER A 815 -26.05 13.70 -41.87
CA SER A 815 -24.91 14.29 -42.58
C SER A 815 -23.62 13.68 -42.02
N TYR A 816 -22.65 13.40 -42.86
CA TYR A 816 -21.29 12.98 -42.49
C TYR A 816 -20.32 14.16 -42.42
N ASP A 817 -20.70 15.34 -42.85
CA ASP A 817 -19.96 16.58 -42.61
C ASP A 817 -20.44 17.20 -41.32
N LEU A 818 -19.58 17.16 -40.31
CA LEU A 818 -19.80 17.71 -38.97
C LEU A 818 -19.16 19.11 -38.83
N GLY A 819 -19.11 19.87 -39.89
CA GLY A 819 -18.58 21.22 -39.92
C GLY A 819 -17.08 21.26 -39.66
N GLN A 820 -16.64 22.17 -38.76
CA GLN A 820 -15.20 22.33 -38.45
C GLN A 820 -14.54 21.04 -37.91
N LEU A 821 -15.31 20.11 -37.35
CA LEU A 821 -14.75 18.80 -36.89
C LEU A 821 -14.33 17.91 -38.07
N SER A 822 -14.97 18.07 -39.25
CA SER A 822 -14.63 17.30 -40.46
C SER A 822 -13.53 17.97 -41.31
N ALA A 823 -13.09 19.18 -40.95
CA ALA A 823 -12.02 19.90 -41.62
C ALA A 823 -10.63 19.34 -41.28
N GLU A 824 -9.60 19.73 -42.01
CA GLU A 824 -8.19 19.28 -41.83
C GLU A 824 -7.69 19.40 -40.40
N HIS A 825 -8.01 20.50 -39.69
CA HIS A 825 -7.68 20.70 -38.27
C HIS A 825 -8.83 20.30 -37.34
N GLY A 826 -9.68 19.40 -37.76
CA GLY A 826 -10.84 18.95 -36.98
C GLY A 826 -10.48 18.22 -35.72
N ARG A 827 -9.32 17.55 -35.66
CA ARG A 827 -8.80 16.89 -34.44
C ARG A 827 -8.47 17.92 -33.37
N GLN A 828 -7.80 19.03 -33.71
CA GLN A 828 -7.54 20.13 -32.81
C GLN A 828 -8.88 20.75 -32.33
N GLY A 829 -9.81 21.00 -33.26
CA GLY A 829 -11.15 21.45 -32.90
C GLY A 829 -11.89 20.54 -31.95
N PHE A 830 -11.75 19.23 -32.07
CA PHE A 830 -12.31 18.25 -31.14
C PHE A 830 -11.73 18.40 -29.73
N VAL A 831 -10.42 18.47 -29.59
CA VAL A 831 -9.77 18.70 -28.27
C VAL A 831 -10.22 20.01 -27.65
N VAL A 832 -10.30 21.09 -28.43
CA VAL A 832 -10.85 22.39 -28.00
C VAL A 832 -12.29 22.25 -27.51
N ALA A 833 -13.18 21.61 -28.28
CA ALA A 833 -14.57 21.43 -27.90
C ALA A 833 -14.74 20.80 -26.51
N LEU A 834 -13.91 19.80 -26.19
CA LEU A 834 -14.02 19.03 -24.95
C LEU A 834 -13.36 19.68 -23.75
N THR A 835 -12.39 20.56 -23.98
CA THR A 835 -11.51 21.05 -22.92
C THR A 835 -11.80 22.49 -22.48
N ARG A 836 -12.86 23.13 -22.95
CA ARG A 836 -13.16 24.52 -22.56
C ARG A 836 -14.00 24.67 -21.31
N ALA A 837 -14.62 23.59 -20.82
CA ALA A 837 -15.40 23.57 -19.60
C ALA A 837 -14.53 23.30 -18.38
N ARG A 838 -14.65 24.13 -17.34
CA ARG A 838 -14.01 23.91 -16.05
C ARG A 838 -14.80 22.98 -15.13
N ARG A 839 -16.14 22.96 -15.27
CA ARG A 839 -17.03 22.20 -14.37
C ARG A 839 -18.00 21.27 -15.08
N ALA A 840 -18.63 21.74 -16.19
CA ALA A 840 -19.64 20.95 -16.88
C ALA A 840 -19.61 21.19 -18.39
N LEU A 841 -19.53 20.10 -19.14
CA LEU A 841 -19.67 20.10 -20.57
C LEU A 841 -21.01 19.47 -20.95
N ARG A 842 -21.81 20.20 -21.72
CA ARG A 842 -23.07 19.71 -22.28
C ARG A 842 -22.99 19.66 -23.79
N ILE A 843 -23.05 18.48 -24.38
CA ILE A 843 -23.09 18.28 -25.83
C ILE A 843 -24.54 18.22 -26.27
N VAL A 844 -24.92 19.00 -27.29
CA VAL A 844 -26.24 19.03 -27.91
C VAL A 844 -26.10 18.68 -29.40
N SER A 845 -26.84 17.70 -29.85
CA SER A 845 -26.79 17.22 -31.25
C SER A 845 -28.16 16.74 -31.74
N CYS A 846 -28.43 16.98 -33.02
CA CYS A 846 -29.56 16.38 -33.73
C CYS A 846 -29.23 15.02 -34.38
N ILE A 847 -28.00 14.57 -34.29
CA ILE A 847 -27.52 13.29 -34.85
C ILE A 847 -27.05 12.40 -33.71
N ASP A 848 -27.59 11.17 -33.65
CA ASP A 848 -27.15 10.13 -32.75
C ASP A 848 -25.97 9.37 -33.39
N PRO A 849 -24.89 9.09 -32.69
CA PRO A 849 -23.73 8.37 -33.21
C PRO A 849 -24.09 6.98 -33.75
N SER A 850 -25.14 6.33 -33.24
CA SER A 850 -25.59 5.03 -33.78
C SER A 850 -26.07 5.08 -35.24
N GLU A 851 -26.32 6.29 -35.75
CA GLU A 851 -26.78 6.51 -37.12
C GLU A 851 -25.64 6.80 -38.12
N LEU A 852 -24.41 6.95 -37.57
CA LEU A 852 -23.23 7.28 -38.38
C LEU A 852 -22.38 6.04 -38.65
N ASP A 853 -21.82 5.99 -39.88
CA ASP A 853 -20.80 5.00 -40.25
C ASP A 853 -19.41 5.62 -40.04
N PRO A 854 -18.59 5.14 -39.10
CA PRO A 854 -17.29 5.74 -38.81
C PRO A 854 -16.33 5.76 -40.01
N GLN A 855 -16.49 4.84 -40.96
CA GLN A 855 -15.66 4.81 -42.17
C GLN A 855 -15.89 5.98 -43.14
N LYS A 856 -16.96 6.73 -42.96
CA LYS A 856 -17.30 7.91 -43.78
C LYS A 856 -17.03 9.23 -43.09
N LEU A 857 -16.58 9.16 -41.83
CA LEU A 857 -16.17 10.32 -41.06
C LEU A 857 -14.68 10.62 -41.29
N HIS A 858 -14.33 11.88 -41.13
CA HIS A 858 -12.94 12.33 -41.30
C HIS A 858 -12.50 13.19 -40.11
N HIS A 859 -11.18 13.18 -39.83
CA HIS A 859 -10.53 14.02 -38.84
C HIS A 859 -11.20 13.93 -37.46
N GLY A 860 -11.44 15.04 -36.77
CA GLY A 860 -12.04 15.09 -35.43
C GLY A 860 -13.50 14.61 -35.36
N ALA A 861 -14.18 14.46 -36.49
CA ALA A 861 -15.52 13.84 -36.54
C ALA A 861 -15.47 12.35 -36.17
N VAL A 862 -14.37 11.66 -36.50
CA VAL A 862 -14.12 10.26 -36.09
C VAL A 862 -13.95 10.17 -34.58
N ASP A 863 -13.10 11.06 -34.01
CA ASP A 863 -12.83 11.12 -32.56
C ASP A 863 -14.14 11.44 -31.79
N PHE A 864 -14.95 12.38 -32.32
CA PHE A 864 -16.22 12.75 -31.73
C PHE A 864 -17.23 11.57 -31.70
N TYR A 865 -17.28 10.80 -32.79
CA TYR A 865 -18.10 9.58 -32.86
C TYR A 865 -17.68 8.56 -31.77
N HIS A 866 -16.38 8.27 -31.66
CA HIS A 866 -15.87 7.28 -30.69
C HIS A 866 -16.12 7.72 -29.26
N LEU A 867 -15.89 8.99 -28.94
CA LEU A 867 -16.15 9.51 -27.57
C LEU A 867 -17.63 9.35 -27.18
N LEU A 868 -18.57 9.72 -28.10
CA LEU A 868 -19.98 9.59 -27.80
C LEU A 868 -20.42 8.13 -27.63
N ARG A 869 -19.81 7.22 -28.38
CA ARG A 869 -20.03 5.79 -28.23
C ARG A 869 -19.53 5.28 -26.86
N GLU A 870 -18.32 5.62 -26.48
CA GLU A 870 -17.76 5.25 -25.19
C GLU A 870 -18.58 5.82 -24.01
N HIS A 871 -19.05 7.05 -24.14
CA HIS A 871 -19.95 7.67 -23.16
C HIS A 871 -21.27 6.90 -23.03
N ALA A 872 -21.92 6.55 -24.15
CA ALA A 872 -23.17 5.79 -24.14
C ALA A 872 -22.99 4.37 -23.53
N GLU A 873 -21.89 3.69 -23.86
CA GLU A 873 -21.56 2.37 -23.31
C GLU A 873 -21.31 2.42 -21.81
N ARG A 874 -20.67 3.49 -21.33
CA ARG A 874 -20.45 3.70 -19.90
C ARG A 874 -21.75 3.98 -19.16
N GLN A 875 -22.60 4.86 -19.67
CA GLN A 875 -23.92 5.12 -19.10
C GLN A 875 -24.75 3.84 -19.00
N ALA A 876 -24.74 3.03 -20.06
CA ALA A 876 -25.44 1.75 -20.04
C ALA A 876 -24.92 0.78 -18.96
N ARG A 877 -23.63 0.73 -18.73
CA ARG A 877 -23.03 -0.06 -17.63
C ARG A 877 -23.42 0.48 -16.26
N GLU A 878 -23.30 1.79 -16.04
CA GLU A 878 -23.68 2.44 -14.78
C GLU A 878 -25.19 2.24 -14.47
N GLU A 879 -26.07 2.27 -15.48
CA GLU A 879 -27.47 1.95 -15.29
C GLU A 879 -27.73 0.48 -14.93
N VAL A 880 -26.96 -0.46 -15.48
CA VAL A 880 -27.06 -1.88 -15.15
C VAL A 880 -26.57 -2.10 -13.72
N GLU A 881 -25.45 -1.52 -13.33
CA GLU A 881 -24.92 -1.57 -11.98
C GLU A 881 -25.88 -0.93 -10.95
N ALA A 882 -26.44 0.24 -11.28
CA ALA A 882 -27.44 0.90 -10.43
C ALA A 882 -28.74 0.08 -10.29
N LYS A 883 -29.13 -0.65 -11.33
CA LYS A 883 -30.27 -1.57 -11.28
C LYS A 883 -29.95 -2.84 -10.47
N ALA A 884 -28.73 -3.37 -10.57
CA ALA A 884 -28.27 -4.50 -9.79
C ALA A 884 -28.17 -4.17 -8.28
N GLN A 885 -27.84 -2.93 -7.94
CA GLN A 885 -27.78 -2.45 -6.53
C GLN A 885 -29.16 -2.15 -5.92
N ARG A 886 -30.23 -2.09 -6.73
CA ARG A 886 -31.63 -1.98 -6.25
C ARG A 886 -32.25 -3.34 -6.01
N VAL A 887 -31.65 -4.19 -5.15
CA VAL A 887 -32.31 -5.37 -4.58
C VAL A 887 -33.23 -4.93 -3.43
N PRO A 888 -34.47 -5.46 -3.30
CA PRO A 888 -35.47 -4.93 -2.37
C PRO A 888 -35.06 -5.12 -0.91
N GLU A 889 -35.39 -4.16 -0.07
CA GLU A 889 -35.20 -4.03 1.38
C GLU A 889 -35.94 -5.10 2.23
N THR A 890 -36.06 -6.33 1.79
CA THR A 890 -36.73 -7.40 2.55
C THR A 890 -35.82 -8.62 2.72
N LEU A 891 -34.73 -8.47 3.45
CA LEU A 891 -34.02 -9.60 4.04
C LEU A 891 -33.98 -9.46 5.57
N PRO A 892 -34.20 -10.57 6.30
CA PRO A 892 -34.28 -10.54 7.77
C PRO A 892 -32.89 -10.20 8.39
N ARG A 893 -32.93 -9.51 9.51
CA ARG A 893 -31.82 -8.99 10.29
C ARG A 893 -30.68 -9.97 10.66
N ASN A 894 -30.84 -11.26 10.38
CA ASN A 894 -29.86 -12.32 10.67
C ASN A 894 -29.00 -12.74 9.47
N ALA A 895 -29.11 -12.07 8.32
CA ALA A 895 -28.28 -12.33 7.13
C ALA A 895 -26.93 -11.60 7.16
N PHE A 896 -26.63 -10.85 8.21
CA PHE A 896 -25.38 -10.08 8.33
C PHE A 896 -24.14 -10.91 8.67
N LEU A 897 -24.26 -12.23 8.83
CA LEU A 897 -23.11 -13.12 9.10
C LEU A 897 -22.75 -14.04 7.92
N ALA A 898 -23.34 -13.83 6.75
CA ALA A 898 -23.01 -14.58 5.54
C ALA A 898 -23.10 -13.70 4.29
N ALA A 899 -22.57 -12.48 4.35
CA ALA A 899 -22.27 -11.72 3.12
C ALA A 899 -20.93 -12.24 2.61
N ASP A 900 -20.97 -12.90 1.45
CA ASP A 900 -19.78 -13.30 0.71
C ASP A 900 -18.79 -12.13 0.64
N ASP A 901 -17.51 -12.44 0.83
CA ASP A 901 -16.32 -11.56 0.74
C ASP A 901 -16.13 -10.84 -0.62
N ALA A 902 -17.14 -10.81 -1.47
CA ALA A 902 -17.07 -10.32 -2.84
C ALA A 902 -17.04 -8.78 -2.98
N ASP A 903 -17.37 -8.02 -1.93
CA ASP A 903 -17.48 -6.55 -1.98
C ASP A 903 -16.36 -5.80 -1.23
N THR A 904 -15.41 -6.51 -0.62
CA THR A 904 -14.25 -5.88 0.02
C THR A 904 -13.15 -5.71 -1.02
N PRO A 905 -12.75 -4.47 -1.35
CA PRO A 905 -11.68 -4.26 -2.32
C PRO A 905 -10.37 -4.83 -1.74
N ASP A 906 -9.84 -5.88 -2.37
CA ASP A 906 -8.45 -6.29 -2.08
C ASP A 906 -7.51 -5.23 -2.65
N LEU A 907 -6.85 -4.50 -1.76
CA LEU A 907 -5.95 -3.40 -2.10
C LEU A 907 -4.51 -3.89 -2.33
N GLY A 908 -4.24 -5.19 -2.12
CA GLY A 908 -2.88 -5.75 -2.20
C GLY A 908 -1.95 -5.30 -1.06
N ASP A 909 -2.48 -4.53 -0.12
CA ASP A 909 -1.79 -4.02 1.07
C ASP A 909 -2.59 -4.39 2.32
N TRP A 910 -2.04 -5.26 3.16
CA TRP A 910 -2.74 -5.79 4.33
C TRP A 910 -3.03 -4.75 5.41
N LEU A 911 -2.23 -3.68 5.52
CA LEU A 911 -2.53 -2.58 6.43
C LEU A 911 -3.75 -1.79 5.97
N LEU A 912 -3.87 -1.58 4.66
CA LEU A 912 -5.05 -0.95 4.07
C LEU A 912 -6.28 -1.86 4.16
N ASN A 913 -6.12 -3.16 3.94
CA ASN A 913 -7.20 -4.12 4.10
C ASN A 913 -7.72 -4.18 5.54
N ASP A 914 -6.85 -4.15 6.55
CA ASP A 914 -7.23 -4.05 7.97
C ASP A 914 -7.98 -2.72 8.24
N LEU A 915 -7.49 -1.61 7.69
CA LEU A 915 -8.17 -0.32 7.79
C LEU A 915 -9.56 -0.35 7.15
N VAL A 916 -9.69 -0.94 5.96
CA VAL A 916 -10.98 -1.12 5.27
C VAL A 916 -11.95 -1.93 6.13
N ALA A 917 -11.51 -3.07 6.67
CA ALA A 917 -12.33 -3.93 7.53
C ALA A 917 -12.83 -3.17 8.77
N ARG A 918 -11.97 -2.38 9.43
CA ARG A 918 -12.34 -1.55 10.58
C ARG A 918 -13.34 -0.45 10.21
N LEU A 919 -13.13 0.23 9.09
CA LEU A 919 -14.05 1.27 8.61
C LEU A 919 -15.42 0.67 8.27
N GLN A 920 -15.47 -0.47 7.59
CA GLN A 920 -16.71 -1.19 7.26
C GLN A 920 -17.45 -1.69 8.51
N ALA A 921 -16.72 -2.16 9.52
CA ALA A 921 -17.31 -2.54 10.82
C ALA A 921 -18.04 -1.37 11.50
N HIS A 922 -17.64 -0.13 11.21
CA HIS A 922 -18.33 1.09 11.67
C HIS A 922 -19.37 1.63 10.68
N GLY A 923 -19.72 0.87 9.65
CA GLY A 923 -20.73 1.24 8.65
C GLY A 923 -20.28 2.25 7.61
N VAL A 924 -18.97 2.47 7.47
CA VAL A 924 -18.37 3.34 6.46
C VAL A 924 -18.22 2.57 5.15
N ARG A 925 -18.74 3.12 4.04
CA ARG A 925 -18.55 2.53 2.72
C ARG A 925 -17.18 2.93 2.17
N VAL A 926 -16.36 1.95 1.80
CA VAL A 926 -15.01 2.18 1.29
C VAL A 926 -14.93 1.72 -0.17
N THR A 927 -14.28 2.52 -1.00
CA THR A 927 -13.98 2.19 -2.41
C THR A 927 -12.48 2.33 -2.67
N ARG A 928 -11.95 1.57 -3.61
CA ARG A 928 -10.57 1.71 -4.06
C ARG A 928 -10.37 3.08 -4.70
N GLY A 929 -9.26 3.74 -4.39
CA GLY A 929 -8.83 4.98 -5.04
C GLY A 929 -8.07 4.71 -6.35
N GLU A 930 -7.69 5.77 -7.02
CA GLU A 930 -6.89 5.75 -8.25
C GLU A 930 -5.62 6.60 -8.09
N GLY A 931 -4.54 6.22 -8.75
CA GLY A 931 -3.26 6.93 -8.69
C GLY A 931 -2.62 6.87 -7.29
N ASP A 932 -2.35 8.03 -6.71
CA ASP A 932 -1.72 8.14 -5.37
C ASP A 932 -2.72 7.91 -4.21
N ILE A 933 -3.98 7.69 -4.52
CA ILE A 933 -5.02 7.44 -3.53
C ILE A 933 -5.23 5.94 -3.39
N ALA A 934 -5.00 5.43 -2.19
CA ALA A 934 -5.20 4.03 -1.88
C ALA A 934 -6.69 3.69 -1.69
N LEU A 935 -7.40 4.49 -0.93
CA LEU A 935 -8.84 4.29 -0.65
C LEU A 935 -9.61 5.59 -0.46
N ILE A 936 -10.92 5.52 -0.70
CA ILE A 936 -11.87 6.59 -0.46
C ILE A 936 -12.98 6.03 0.44
N ALA A 937 -13.17 6.65 1.61
CA ALA A 937 -14.16 6.26 2.60
C ALA A 937 -15.31 7.27 2.64
N HIS A 938 -16.56 6.80 2.51
CA HIS A 938 -17.76 7.61 2.52
C HIS A 938 -18.50 7.43 3.85
N ALA A 939 -18.83 8.54 4.52
CA ALA A 939 -19.61 8.49 5.76
C ALA A 939 -20.98 7.81 5.54
N PRO A 940 -21.49 7.03 6.49
CA PRO A 940 -22.81 6.44 6.39
C PRO A 940 -23.89 7.53 6.37
N GLU A 941 -24.90 7.38 5.54
CA GLU A 941 -25.98 8.37 5.31
C GLU A 941 -26.67 8.86 6.60
N LYS A 942 -26.64 8.07 7.67
CA LYS A 942 -27.22 8.43 8.98
C LYS A 942 -26.37 9.42 9.80
N LEU A 943 -25.06 9.54 9.53
CA LEU A 943 -24.15 10.46 10.22
C LEU A 943 -24.09 11.85 9.55
N ALA A 944 -24.61 11.99 8.34
CA ALA A 944 -24.69 13.27 7.64
C ALA A 944 -25.64 14.29 8.29
N ALA A 945 -26.38 13.91 9.33
CA ALA A 945 -27.35 14.76 10.03
C ALA A 945 -26.84 15.39 11.35
N GLU A 946 -25.66 14.99 11.86
CA GLU A 946 -25.08 15.60 13.07
C GLU A 946 -23.74 16.29 12.75
N PRO A 947 -23.55 17.56 13.15
CA PRO A 947 -22.29 18.25 12.93
C PRO A 947 -21.22 17.63 13.84
N VAL A 948 -20.27 16.90 13.26
CA VAL A 948 -19.07 16.44 13.97
C VAL A 948 -18.23 17.66 14.33
N PRO A 949 -17.83 17.86 15.61
CA PRO A 949 -16.98 18.97 15.99
C PRO A 949 -15.63 18.83 15.28
N ALA A 950 -15.35 19.81 14.42
CA ALA A 950 -14.14 19.88 13.62
C ALA A 950 -12.89 19.91 14.51
N LEU A 951 -12.03 18.94 14.38
CA LEU A 951 -10.66 18.98 14.87
C LEU A 951 -9.88 20.02 14.05
N GLY A 952 -9.82 21.22 14.57
CA GLY A 952 -8.71 22.15 14.45
C GLY A 952 -8.27 22.67 13.08
N VAL A 953 -9.13 22.73 12.04
CA VAL A 953 -8.85 23.49 10.81
C VAL A 953 -9.98 24.50 10.63
N ALA A 954 -9.62 25.79 10.59
CA ALA A 954 -10.60 26.88 10.44
C ALA A 954 -11.33 26.73 9.10
N PRO A 955 -12.66 26.70 9.07
CA PRO A 955 -13.40 26.63 7.82
C PRO A 955 -13.34 27.96 7.10
N VAL A 956 -13.00 27.91 5.81
CA VAL A 956 -13.35 29.02 4.90
C VAL A 956 -14.87 29.01 4.78
N VAL A 957 -15.49 30.03 5.34
CA VAL A 957 -16.93 30.20 5.39
C VAL A 957 -17.46 30.39 3.97
N SER A 958 -18.09 29.38 3.41
CA SER A 958 -18.98 29.48 2.27
C SER A 958 -20.40 29.74 2.79
N SER A 959 -20.95 30.89 2.46
CA SER A 959 -22.28 31.34 2.87
C SER A 959 -23.39 30.74 2.00
N ASN A 960 -23.67 29.44 2.15
CA ASN A 960 -24.90 28.86 1.61
C ASN A 960 -25.39 27.73 2.54
N PRO A 961 -26.64 27.80 3.07
CA PRO A 961 -27.15 26.79 4.00
C PRO A 961 -27.81 25.62 3.26
N SER A 962 -27.09 24.94 2.39
CA SER A 962 -27.41 23.57 1.97
C SER A 962 -26.52 22.64 2.76
N VAL A 963 -27.14 21.71 3.48
CA VAL A 963 -26.50 20.67 4.30
C VAL A 963 -25.23 20.19 3.60
N PRO A 964 -24.03 20.34 4.19
CA PRO A 964 -22.83 19.83 3.56
C PRO A 964 -22.95 18.32 3.49
N ALA A 965 -22.97 17.78 2.26
CA ALA A 965 -22.74 16.38 2.08
C ALA A 965 -21.41 16.06 2.77
N ALA A 966 -21.39 15.05 3.64
CA ALA A 966 -20.18 14.68 4.35
C ALA A 966 -19.09 14.40 3.33
N MET A 967 -17.99 15.17 3.41
CA MET A 967 -16.86 14.98 2.50
C MET A 967 -16.28 13.58 2.71
N PRO A 968 -15.95 12.85 1.64
CA PRO A 968 -15.28 11.56 1.76
C PRO A 968 -13.89 11.72 2.38
N LEU A 969 -13.47 10.74 3.18
CA LEU A 969 -12.12 10.64 3.67
C LEU A 969 -11.27 9.92 2.62
N VAL A 970 -10.10 10.46 2.33
CA VAL A 970 -9.14 9.87 1.40
C VAL A 970 -7.91 9.43 2.18
N ALA A 971 -7.42 8.22 1.88
CA ALA A 971 -6.15 7.73 2.41
C ALA A 971 -5.17 7.43 1.27
N CYS A 972 -3.93 7.88 1.46
CA CYS A 972 -2.77 7.54 0.64
C CYS A 972 -1.89 6.58 1.43
N SER A 973 -1.20 5.66 0.76
CA SER A 973 -0.32 4.70 1.41
C SER A 973 1.15 5.03 1.14
N ASP A 974 1.97 5.06 2.19
CA ASP A 974 3.42 5.14 2.06
C ASP A 974 4.03 3.92 1.35
N GLY A 975 3.27 2.83 1.21
CA GLY A 975 3.65 1.65 0.42
C GLY A 975 3.55 1.85 -1.08
N GLU A 976 2.78 2.84 -1.55
CA GLU A 976 2.66 3.14 -2.99
C GLU A 976 3.94 3.79 -3.52
N PRO A 977 4.61 3.20 -4.54
CA PRO A 977 5.92 3.67 -5.00
C PRO A 977 5.94 5.12 -5.49
N ASN A 978 4.85 5.59 -6.10
CA ASN A 978 4.76 6.96 -6.60
C ASN A 978 4.62 7.95 -5.45
N TYR A 979 3.74 7.67 -4.49
CA TYR A 979 3.56 8.48 -3.29
C TYR A 979 4.84 8.52 -2.44
N ALA A 980 5.49 7.38 -2.23
CA ALA A 980 6.73 7.28 -1.46
C ALA A 980 7.91 8.07 -2.06
N ARG A 981 7.95 8.20 -3.40
CA ARG A 981 8.99 8.94 -4.13
C ARG A 981 8.68 10.42 -4.31
N ALA A 982 7.45 10.83 -4.10
CA ALA A 982 7.06 12.23 -4.21
C ALA A 982 7.79 13.07 -3.15
N SER A 983 8.04 14.35 -3.45
CA SER A 983 8.68 15.26 -2.52
C SER A 983 7.83 15.46 -1.25
N VAL A 984 8.47 15.85 -0.15
CA VAL A 984 7.79 16.19 1.10
C VAL A 984 6.69 17.24 0.85
N ARG A 985 6.98 18.26 0.02
CA ARG A 985 6.00 19.29 -0.37
C ARG A 985 4.79 18.69 -1.07
N GLU A 986 5.00 17.78 -2.02
CA GLU A 986 3.91 17.13 -2.77
C GLU A 986 3.01 16.33 -1.82
N ARG A 987 3.59 15.43 -1.03
CA ARG A 987 2.84 14.52 -0.14
C ARG A 987 2.12 15.27 0.98
N THR A 988 2.81 16.22 1.60
CA THR A 988 2.35 16.84 2.85
C THR A 988 1.44 18.05 2.62
N ARG A 989 1.61 18.78 1.49
CA ARG A 989 0.84 20.00 1.22
C ARG A 989 0.06 19.97 -0.07
N LEU A 990 0.71 19.75 -1.23
CA LEU A 990 0.06 19.93 -2.53
C LEU A 990 -1.03 18.92 -2.83
N LEU A 991 -0.78 17.63 -2.57
CA LEU A 991 -1.77 16.58 -2.76
C LEU A 991 -2.99 16.75 -1.86
N PRO A 992 -2.86 16.94 -0.54
CA PRO A 992 -4.01 17.24 0.34
C PRO A 992 -4.80 18.47 -0.08
N GLU A 993 -4.13 19.56 -0.50
CA GLU A 993 -4.79 20.77 -0.98
C GLU A 993 -5.56 20.56 -2.29
N ARG A 994 -4.99 19.79 -3.23
CA ARG A 994 -5.69 19.41 -4.47
C ARG A 994 -6.95 18.61 -4.16
N LEU A 995 -6.82 17.57 -3.33
CA LEU A 995 -7.95 16.72 -2.95
C LEU A 995 -9.06 17.52 -2.26
N SER A 996 -8.71 18.44 -1.37
CA SER A 996 -9.69 19.30 -0.70
C SER A 996 -10.41 20.29 -1.65
N ARG A 997 -9.77 20.68 -2.76
CA ARG A 997 -10.40 21.56 -3.79
C ARG A 997 -11.34 20.79 -4.72
N THR A 998 -11.12 19.51 -4.89
CA THR A 998 -11.96 18.67 -5.76
C THR A 998 -13.21 18.13 -5.05
N GLY A 999 -13.36 18.32 -3.74
CA GLY A 999 -14.50 17.94 -2.91
C GLY A 999 -14.38 16.57 -2.35
#